data_26b301b725988c2ae663e7bc7e0d7b95
#
_entry.id   26b301b725988c2ae663e7bc7e0d7b95
#
_cell.length_a   1.000
_cell.length_b   1.000
_cell.length_c   1.000
_cell.angle_alpha   90.00
_cell.angle_beta   90.00
_cell.angle_gamma   90.00
#
_symmetry.space_group_name_H-M   'P 1'
#
loop_
_entity.id
_entity.type
_entity.pdbx_description
1 polymer ?
#
loop_
_entity_poly.entity_id
_entity_poly.type
_entity_poly.pdbx_seq_one_letter_code
_entity_poly.pdbx_strand_id
1 'polypeptide(L)'
;MNAPDTRLIGASVERKEDYRFLTGNGQYTDDILLPQQTYAVFLRSPHAHAKINSVDTTAAKQSAGVVAIFTGADMAADNVGSVPCGWLIHSTDGKPMNEPPHPVIAHTKVRHVGDQVALVIADSIKAAKDAAELIEVDYDVLPAVVDTAHAADPGQPAVHDEAPNNVCYNWGHGDKAATDAAFAKAAHVTTIDIVNNRLIPNAIEPRAVNASYSVQDDSYTLYVANQNPHVERLLMAAFVLSLPESKLRVIAPDVGGGFGSKIFLYPEDVALTWASKKIRRPVKWTAERSESFVSDAHGRDHVTKAELAMDPDGKFLAMRVHTTANMGAYLSTFASCVPTILYATLLAGQYATPAIYAEVKAVFTNTVPVDAYRGAGRPEATYVVERLVETAAREMNLDPAEIRRRNFIRQFPYATPVGLTYDIGDYETILARSLELADVKGFAARRQESEKNGKRRGLGYSCYIEACGLAPSNIAGALGARAGLFEVGQVRVHPTGSVTVFTGSHSHGQGHETTFAQVVADRLGIALESVEIVHGDTGRIAFGMGTYGSRSIAVGGTAIMKALDKIEAKAKKIAAHLLEAAAEDIEFKDGVFRVAGTDRTKAFAEISLAAYVPHNYPLDVLEPGLEESAFYDPTNFTYPSGAYICEVEVDPETGVCRIQQFTAVDDFGNVINPMIVEGQVHGGLAQGIGQAMLERCVYDNDSGQLLSGSYMDYAMPHASDLPNFTVETAKGTPCTHNPLGVKGCGEAGAIGSPPAVINAIIDALAPLGVTDLQMPATPHRVWSAIHAATQPH
;
A
#
# COMPACT_ATOMS: atom_id res chain seq x y z
N MET A 1 26.31 -36.80 -11.47
CA MET A 1 25.09 -35.99 -11.54
C MET A 1 24.83 -35.52 -10.14
N ASN A 2 24.94 -34.22 -9.88
CA ASN A 2 24.54 -33.68 -8.58
C ASN A 2 23.04 -33.92 -8.43
N ALA A 3 22.61 -34.41 -7.26
CA ALA A 3 21.17 -34.47 -6.94
C ALA A 3 20.55 -33.08 -7.25
N PRO A 4 19.36 -33.01 -7.84
CA PRO A 4 18.72 -31.72 -8.06
C PRO A 4 18.62 -30.99 -6.72
N ASP A 5 18.97 -29.72 -6.70
CA ASP A 5 18.79 -28.85 -5.52
C ASP A 5 17.28 -28.85 -5.20
N THR A 6 16.89 -29.54 -4.15
CA THR A 6 15.48 -29.73 -3.77
C THR A 6 14.97 -28.56 -2.95
N ARG A 7 15.74 -27.49 -2.80
CA ARG A 7 15.32 -26.31 -2.05
C ARG A 7 14.23 -25.56 -2.81
N LEU A 8 13.17 -25.29 -2.10
CA LEU A 8 12.03 -24.52 -2.62
C LEU A 8 12.23 -23.00 -2.44
N ILE A 9 12.92 -22.56 -1.40
CA ILE A 9 13.26 -21.16 -1.20
C ILE A 9 14.31 -20.75 -2.26
N GLY A 10 13.99 -19.72 -3.03
CA GLY A 10 14.81 -19.23 -4.16
C GLY A 10 14.44 -19.85 -5.51
N ALA A 11 13.54 -20.82 -5.54
CA ALA A 11 13.04 -21.40 -6.78
C ALA A 11 11.84 -20.63 -7.35
N SER A 12 11.79 -20.49 -8.67
CA SER A 12 10.63 -19.94 -9.40
C SER A 12 9.54 -21.02 -9.50
N VAL A 13 8.73 -21.15 -8.46
CA VAL A 13 7.61 -22.09 -8.42
C VAL A 13 6.36 -21.41 -8.97
N GLU A 14 5.63 -22.10 -9.85
CA GLU A 14 4.32 -21.65 -10.35
C GLU A 14 3.33 -21.45 -9.20
N ARG A 15 2.48 -20.42 -9.30
CA ARG A 15 1.53 -20.11 -8.23
C ARG A 15 0.46 -21.18 -8.12
N LYS A 16 0.31 -21.76 -6.92
CA LYS A 16 -0.71 -22.78 -6.60
C LYS A 16 -2.13 -22.27 -6.86
N GLU A 17 -2.37 -21.02 -6.52
CA GLU A 17 -3.66 -20.35 -6.65
C GLU A 17 -4.07 -20.09 -8.09
N ASP A 18 -3.14 -20.05 -9.06
CA ASP A 18 -3.45 -19.76 -10.46
C ASP A 18 -4.42 -20.76 -11.09
N TYR A 19 -4.31 -22.03 -10.73
CA TYR A 19 -5.19 -23.07 -11.30
C TYR A 19 -6.68 -22.76 -11.03
N ARG A 20 -7.05 -22.38 -9.80
CA ARG A 20 -8.44 -22.05 -9.50
C ARG A 20 -8.91 -20.76 -10.20
N PHE A 21 -8.04 -19.76 -10.34
CA PHE A 21 -8.38 -18.53 -11.04
C PHE A 21 -8.56 -18.76 -12.55
N LEU A 22 -7.62 -19.46 -13.18
CA LEU A 22 -7.65 -19.74 -14.63
C LEU A 22 -8.78 -20.67 -15.04
N THR A 23 -9.28 -21.50 -14.12
CA THR A 23 -10.40 -22.41 -14.37
C THR A 23 -11.76 -21.86 -13.91
N GLY A 24 -11.83 -20.58 -13.48
CA GLY A 24 -13.07 -19.92 -13.07
C GLY A 24 -13.59 -20.36 -11.69
N ASN A 25 -12.74 -20.95 -10.86
CA ASN A 25 -13.07 -21.38 -9.50
C ASN A 25 -12.62 -20.38 -8.41
N GLY A 26 -12.13 -19.20 -8.80
CA GLY A 26 -11.93 -18.08 -7.88
C GLY A 26 -13.28 -17.64 -7.29
N GLN A 27 -13.28 -17.18 -6.05
CA GLN A 27 -14.50 -16.75 -5.37
C GLN A 27 -14.29 -15.36 -4.77
N TYR A 28 -14.78 -14.35 -5.47
CA TYR A 28 -14.74 -12.96 -5.04
C TYR A 28 -15.99 -12.59 -4.23
N THR A 29 -15.98 -11.46 -3.57
CA THR A 29 -17.12 -11.04 -2.73
C THR A 29 -18.43 -10.98 -3.51
N ASP A 30 -18.41 -10.53 -4.77
CA ASP A 30 -19.61 -10.45 -5.61
C ASP A 30 -20.14 -11.83 -6.08
N ASP A 31 -19.31 -12.86 -6.08
CA ASP A 31 -19.72 -14.23 -6.42
C ASP A 31 -20.54 -14.89 -5.29
N ILE A 32 -20.45 -14.35 -4.05
CA ILE A 32 -21.11 -14.95 -2.89
C ILE A 32 -22.59 -14.58 -2.87
N LEU A 33 -23.45 -15.59 -2.95
CA LEU A 33 -24.90 -15.46 -2.84
C LEU A 33 -25.39 -16.14 -1.55
N LEU A 34 -26.12 -15.41 -0.73
CA LEU A 34 -26.69 -15.90 0.52
C LEU A 34 -28.20 -16.13 0.36
N PRO A 35 -28.80 -17.07 1.13
CA PRO A 35 -30.25 -17.26 1.10
C PRO A 35 -31.02 -15.97 1.41
N GLN A 36 -32.06 -15.65 0.63
CA GLN A 36 -32.85 -14.42 0.73
C GLN A 36 -32.05 -13.14 0.48
N GLN A 37 -31.01 -13.20 -0.37
CA GLN A 37 -30.16 -12.07 -0.71
C GLN A 37 -30.97 -10.86 -1.15
N THR A 38 -30.61 -9.69 -0.62
CA THR A 38 -31.05 -8.38 -1.08
C THR A 38 -29.88 -7.59 -1.64
N TYR A 39 -30.18 -6.56 -2.42
CA TYR A 39 -29.19 -5.74 -3.11
C TYR A 39 -29.32 -4.29 -2.68
N ALA A 40 -28.19 -3.64 -2.49
CA ALA A 40 -28.11 -2.26 -2.06
C ALA A 40 -27.58 -1.34 -3.17
N VAL A 41 -28.07 -0.11 -3.16
CA VAL A 41 -27.56 1.01 -3.94
C VAL A 41 -27.45 2.22 -3.01
N PHE A 42 -26.36 2.95 -3.10
CA PHE A 42 -26.21 4.24 -2.42
C PHE A 42 -26.64 5.38 -3.35
N LEU A 43 -27.56 6.22 -2.87
CA LEU A 43 -27.75 7.54 -3.44
C LEU A 43 -26.60 8.43 -2.96
N ARG A 44 -25.83 8.95 -3.90
CA ARG A 44 -24.64 9.78 -3.62
C ARG A 44 -24.91 11.24 -3.98
N SER A 45 -24.24 12.13 -3.26
CA SER A 45 -24.33 13.56 -3.52
C SER A 45 -23.74 13.93 -4.89
N PRO A 46 -24.47 14.69 -5.71
CA PRO A 46 -23.94 15.32 -6.90
C PRO A 46 -23.18 16.63 -6.60
N HIS A 47 -23.21 17.10 -5.35
CA HIS A 47 -22.59 18.34 -4.94
C HIS A 47 -21.35 18.08 -4.08
N ALA A 48 -20.32 18.88 -4.31
CA ALA A 48 -19.08 18.83 -3.53
C ALA A 48 -19.26 19.40 -2.11
N HIS A 49 -20.17 20.36 -1.94
CA HIS A 49 -20.46 20.96 -0.64
C HIS A 49 -21.88 21.50 -0.63
N ALA A 50 -22.72 20.96 0.22
CA ALA A 50 -24.10 21.41 0.37
C ALA A 50 -24.70 21.01 1.74
N LYS A 51 -25.62 21.84 2.26
CA LYS A 51 -26.49 21.40 3.34
C LYS A 51 -27.58 20.51 2.79
N ILE A 52 -27.99 19.51 3.56
CA ILE A 52 -29.17 18.70 3.29
C ILE A 52 -30.33 19.27 4.11
N ASN A 53 -31.30 19.86 3.42
CA ASN A 53 -32.51 20.38 4.06
C ASN A 53 -33.53 19.27 4.32
N SER A 54 -33.72 18.38 3.34
CA SER A 54 -34.60 17.21 3.48
C SER A 54 -34.21 16.09 2.49
N VAL A 55 -34.58 14.87 2.84
CA VAL A 55 -34.47 13.67 1.98
C VAL A 55 -35.84 13.02 1.93
N ASP A 56 -36.61 13.22 0.86
CA ASP A 56 -37.92 12.59 0.68
C ASP A 56 -37.76 11.21 0.01
N THR A 57 -38.08 10.18 0.77
CA THR A 57 -38.04 8.78 0.33
C THR A 57 -39.42 8.20 0.07
N THR A 58 -40.47 9.00 0.09
CA THR A 58 -41.88 8.55 0.09
C THR A 58 -42.22 7.78 -1.19
N ALA A 59 -41.90 8.33 -2.35
CA ALA A 59 -42.15 7.68 -3.64
C ALA A 59 -41.28 6.42 -3.81
N ALA A 60 -40.01 6.51 -3.46
CA ALA A 60 -39.06 5.41 -3.54
C ALA A 60 -39.48 4.19 -2.66
N LYS A 61 -39.98 4.43 -1.46
CA LYS A 61 -40.47 3.35 -0.56
C LYS A 61 -41.70 2.60 -1.09
N GLN A 62 -42.44 3.18 -2.03
CA GLN A 62 -43.59 2.54 -2.69
C GLN A 62 -43.22 1.76 -3.95
N SER A 63 -41.94 1.84 -4.42
CA SER A 63 -41.51 1.13 -5.60
C SER A 63 -41.48 -0.38 -5.39
N ALA A 64 -41.85 -1.11 -6.44
CA ALA A 64 -41.92 -2.57 -6.39
C ALA A 64 -40.57 -3.19 -6.13
N GLY A 65 -40.50 -4.12 -5.20
CA GLY A 65 -39.27 -4.83 -4.83
C GLY A 65 -38.38 -4.09 -3.81
N VAL A 66 -38.74 -2.87 -3.41
CA VAL A 66 -38.04 -2.16 -2.33
C VAL A 66 -38.29 -2.82 -0.99
N VAL A 67 -37.24 -3.13 -0.25
CA VAL A 67 -37.29 -3.75 1.08
C VAL A 67 -37.17 -2.69 2.18
N ALA A 68 -36.19 -1.77 2.02
CA ALA A 68 -35.97 -0.67 2.96
C ALA A 68 -35.20 0.47 2.30
N ILE A 69 -35.39 1.68 2.84
CA ILE A 69 -34.54 2.84 2.50
C ILE A 69 -34.15 3.50 3.82
N PHE A 70 -32.83 3.73 3.99
CA PHE A 70 -32.26 4.35 5.18
C PHE A 70 -31.49 5.63 4.80
N THR A 71 -31.50 6.58 5.72
CA THR A 71 -30.83 7.89 5.60
C THR A 71 -29.90 8.12 6.79
N GLY A 72 -29.15 9.20 6.79
CA GLY A 72 -28.32 9.60 7.93
C GLY A 72 -29.12 9.81 9.22
N ALA A 73 -30.41 10.21 9.12
CA ALA A 73 -31.28 10.35 10.26
C ALA A 73 -31.56 9.00 10.96
N ASP A 74 -31.73 7.92 10.19
CA ASP A 74 -31.97 6.58 10.73
C ASP A 74 -30.77 6.06 11.50
N MET A 75 -29.56 6.31 10.98
CA MET A 75 -28.30 5.93 11.65
C MET A 75 -28.04 6.76 12.91
N ALA A 76 -28.31 8.07 12.85
CA ALA A 76 -28.20 8.93 14.02
C ALA A 76 -29.17 8.51 15.15
N ALA A 77 -30.38 8.09 14.80
CA ALA A 77 -31.37 7.58 15.77
C ALA A 77 -30.91 6.29 16.46
N ASP A 78 -30.10 5.48 15.79
CA ASP A 78 -29.49 4.25 16.35
C ASP A 78 -28.13 4.51 17.01
N ASN A 79 -27.65 5.74 17.07
CA ASN A 79 -26.34 6.12 17.60
C ASN A 79 -25.19 5.38 16.89
N VAL A 80 -25.27 5.18 15.58
CA VAL A 80 -24.15 4.68 14.78
C VAL A 80 -23.03 5.72 14.82
N GLY A 81 -21.82 5.29 15.20
CA GLY A 81 -20.66 6.17 15.31
C GLY A 81 -20.10 6.63 13.96
N SER A 82 -19.14 7.53 14.01
CA SER A 82 -18.38 7.99 12.85
C SER A 82 -17.26 7.00 12.49
N VAL A 83 -16.89 6.94 11.22
CA VAL A 83 -15.71 6.19 10.76
C VAL A 83 -14.45 6.86 11.33
N PRO A 84 -13.60 6.14 12.10
CA PRO A 84 -12.48 6.74 12.80
C PRO A 84 -11.21 6.79 11.94
N CYS A 85 -10.32 7.76 12.24
CA CYS A 85 -8.93 7.69 11.82
C CYS A 85 -8.12 6.85 12.82
N GLY A 86 -7.31 5.91 12.32
CA GLY A 86 -6.50 4.98 13.11
C GLY A 86 -5.12 5.51 13.52
N TRP A 87 -4.77 6.77 13.18
CA TRP A 87 -3.47 7.34 13.49
C TRP A 87 -3.56 8.81 13.92
N LEU A 88 -3.23 9.06 15.18
CA LEU A 88 -3.28 10.40 15.77
C LEU A 88 -1.99 11.16 15.54
N ILE A 89 -2.08 12.35 14.94
CA ILE A 89 -0.95 13.27 14.79
C ILE A 89 -1.13 14.46 15.76
N HIS A 90 -0.01 14.90 16.35
CA HIS A 90 0.03 16.14 17.11
C HIS A 90 0.77 17.22 16.31
N SER A 91 0.21 18.41 16.26
CA SER A 91 0.83 19.57 15.64
C SER A 91 2.07 20.01 16.42
N THR A 92 2.92 20.83 15.80
CA THR A 92 4.15 21.39 16.42
C THR A 92 3.88 22.19 17.70
N ASP A 93 2.66 22.71 17.89
CA ASP A 93 2.23 23.37 19.12
C ASP A 93 1.73 22.40 20.22
N GLY A 94 1.83 21.09 19.97
CA GLY A 94 1.43 20.01 20.88
C GLY A 94 -0.06 19.68 20.87
N LYS A 95 -0.88 20.39 20.09
CA LYS A 95 -2.31 20.07 19.98
C LYS A 95 -2.54 18.84 19.10
N PRO A 96 -3.55 18.02 19.40
CA PRO A 96 -3.96 16.95 18.50
C PRO A 96 -4.49 17.54 17.18
N MET A 97 -4.44 16.73 16.11
CA MET A 97 -5.04 17.07 14.83
C MET A 97 -6.54 17.35 14.96
N ASN A 98 -7.08 18.17 14.07
CA ASN A 98 -8.52 18.29 13.91
C ASN A 98 -9.07 16.99 13.30
N GLU A 99 -9.99 16.33 14.00
CA GLU A 99 -10.59 15.05 13.61
C GLU A 99 -12.12 15.21 13.55
N PRO A 100 -12.65 15.97 12.55
CA PRO A 100 -14.09 16.16 12.41
C PRO A 100 -14.80 14.83 12.10
N PRO A 101 -16.08 14.66 12.52
CA PRO A 101 -16.81 13.43 12.33
C PRO A 101 -16.95 13.04 10.86
N HIS A 102 -16.73 11.75 10.55
CA HIS A 102 -17.00 11.14 9.25
C HIS A 102 -18.25 10.25 9.37
N PRO A 103 -19.45 10.74 9.07
CA PRO A 103 -20.69 9.97 9.22
C PRO A 103 -20.75 8.84 8.18
N VAL A 104 -21.39 7.73 8.54
CA VAL A 104 -21.60 6.59 7.62
C VAL A 104 -22.54 6.95 6.47
N ILE A 105 -23.58 7.74 6.72
CA ILE A 105 -24.44 8.40 5.72
C ILE A 105 -24.56 9.86 6.14
N ALA A 106 -24.36 10.76 5.20
CA ALA A 106 -24.48 12.20 5.45
C ALA A 106 -25.89 12.56 5.95
N HIS A 107 -25.96 13.33 7.03
CA HIS A 107 -27.25 13.69 7.65
C HIS A 107 -27.61 15.16 7.42
N THR A 108 -26.66 16.06 7.61
CA THR A 108 -26.93 17.51 7.57
C THR A 108 -26.13 18.23 6.49
N LYS A 109 -25.01 17.68 6.06
CA LYS A 109 -24.10 18.32 5.11
C LYS A 109 -23.35 17.25 4.33
N VAL A 110 -23.25 17.42 3.02
CA VAL A 110 -22.32 16.67 2.15
C VAL A 110 -21.07 17.50 1.92
N ARG A 111 -19.91 16.84 1.78
CA ARG A 111 -18.60 17.49 1.73
C ARG A 111 -17.74 17.13 0.52
N HIS A 112 -18.17 16.14 -0.27
CA HIS A 112 -17.57 15.84 -1.58
C HIS A 112 -18.61 15.25 -2.52
N VAL A 113 -18.35 15.33 -3.81
CA VAL A 113 -19.12 14.57 -4.82
C VAL A 113 -18.93 13.09 -4.57
N GLY A 114 -20.02 12.35 -4.38
CA GLY A 114 -19.97 10.93 -4.03
C GLY A 114 -20.25 10.61 -2.56
N ASP A 115 -20.40 11.61 -1.69
CA ASP A 115 -20.81 11.43 -0.30
C ASP A 115 -22.17 10.70 -0.21
N GLN A 116 -22.30 9.71 0.67
CA GLN A 116 -23.53 8.88 0.78
C GLN A 116 -24.66 9.68 1.42
N VAL A 117 -25.84 9.70 0.80
CA VAL A 117 -27.03 10.44 1.29
C VAL A 117 -28.16 9.49 1.70
N ALA A 118 -28.34 8.39 0.99
CA ALA A 118 -29.30 7.35 1.33
C ALA A 118 -28.81 5.97 0.89
N LEU A 119 -29.29 4.94 1.59
CA LEU A 119 -29.09 3.52 1.29
C LEU A 119 -30.43 2.92 0.88
N VAL A 120 -30.54 2.45 -0.37
CA VAL A 120 -31.71 1.77 -0.90
C VAL A 120 -31.46 0.27 -0.95
N ILE A 121 -32.33 -0.53 -0.38
CA ILE A 121 -32.26 -2.00 -0.35
C ILE A 121 -33.50 -2.57 -1.03
N ALA A 122 -33.28 -3.46 -2.01
CA ALA A 122 -34.37 -4.10 -2.77
C ALA A 122 -34.07 -5.58 -3.06
N ASP A 123 -35.07 -6.30 -3.59
CA ASP A 123 -34.95 -7.70 -3.98
C ASP A 123 -34.09 -7.92 -5.24
N SER A 124 -33.78 -6.85 -5.96
CA SER A 124 -32.86 -6.86 -7.11
C SER A 124 -32.12 -5.53 -7.22
N ILE A 125 -30.93 -5.58 -7.87
CA ILE A 125 -30.14 -4.36 -8.13
C ILE A 125 -30.90 -3.37 -9.02
N LYS A 126 -31.71 -3.86 -9.98
CA LYS A 126 -32.54 -3.02 -10.82
C LYS A 126 -33.59 -2.27 -10.00
N ALA A 127 -34.33 -2.97 -9.13
CA ALA A 127 -35.34 -2.32 -8.29
C ALA A 127 -34.72 -1.31 -7.30
N ALA A 128 -33.51 -1.59 -6.81
CA ALA A 128 -32.77 -0.66 -5.96
C ALA A 128 -32.38 0.62 -6.71
N LYS A 129 -31.89 0.50 -7.96
CA LYS A 129 -31.54 1.64 -8.82
C LYS A 129 -32.78 2.46 -9.20
N ASP A 130 -33.84 1.80 -9.70
CA ASP A 130 -35.10 2.46 -10.07
C ASP A 130 -35.69 3.24 -8.88
N ALA A 131 -35.58 2.70 -7.65
CA ALA A 131 -36.04 3.37 -6.44
C ALA A 131 -35.12 4.54 -6.02
N ALA A 132 -33.81 4.39 -6.17
CA ALA A 132 -32.88 5.46 -5.84
C ALA A 132 -33.13 6.75 -6.65
N GLU A 133 -33.52 6.60 -7.93
CA GLU A 133 -33.88 7.73 -8.79
C GLU A 133 -35.16 8.48 -8.35
N LEU A 134 -35.99 7.88 -7.51
CA LEU A 134 -37.23 8.49 -6.97
C LEU A 134 -37.02 9.22 -5.63
N ILE A 135 -35.83 9.22 -5.09
CA ILE A 135 -35.52 9.95 -3.87
C ILE A 135 -35.23 11.41 -4.22
N GLU A 136 -35.97 12.31 -3.65
CA GLU A 136 -35.77 13.75 -3.81
C GLU A 136 -34.98 14.30 -2.62
N VAL A 137 -33.88 15.00 -2.91
CA VAL A 137 -33.04 15.65 -1.90
C VAL A 137 -33.04 17.15 -2.13
N ASP A 138 -33.43 17.90 -1.10
CA ASP A 138 -33.35 19.36 -1.10
C ASP A 138 -31.99 19.80 -0.56
N TYR A 139 -31.19 20.42 -1.43
CA TYR A 139 -29.84 20.89 -1.13
C TYR A 139 -29.75 22.41 -1.12
N ASP A 140 -29.08 22.97 -0.12
CA ASP A 140 -28.57 24.33 -0.12
C ASP A 140 -27.07 24.28 -0.48
N VAL A 141 -26.75 24.57 -1.76
CA VAL A 141 -25.38 24.41 -2.30
C VAL A 141 -24.47 25.48 -1.71
N LEU A 142 -23.31 25.06 -1.25
CA LEU A 142 -22.29 25.90 -0.64
C LEU A 142 -21.03 26.01 -1.56
N PRO A 143 -20.24 27.08 -1.42
CA PRO A 143 -18.95 27.14 -2.08
C PRO A 143 -18.04 25.96 -1.67
N ALA A 144 -17.25 25.45 -2.60
CA ALA A 144 -16.32 24.34 -2.39
C ALA A 144 -14.87 24.81 -2.53
N VAL A 145 -13.95 24.10 -1.88
CA VAL A 145 -12.50 24.25 -2.05
C VAL A 145 -11.89 22.91 -2.41
N VAL A 146 -11.15 22.85 -3.52
CA VAL A 146 -10.55 21.61 -4.04
C VAL A 146 -9.05 21.71 -4.28
N ASP A 147 -8.50 22.93 -4.32
CA ASP A 147 -7.08 23.17 -4.56
C ASP A 147 -6.27 22.98 -3.28
N THR A 148 -5.42 21.94 -3.28
CA THR A 148 -4.54 21.59 -2.15
C THR A 148 -3.62 22.73 -1.74
N ALA A 149 -3.03 23.47 -2.71
CA ALA A 149 -2.07 24.54 -2.43
C ALA A 149 -2.71 25.70 -1.67
N HIS A 150 -3.97 26.00 -1.98
CA HIS A 150 -4.68 27.19 -1.52
C HIS A 150 -5.80 26.90 -0.51
N ALA A 151 -6.04 25.63 -0.12
CA ALA A 151 -7.15 25.25 0.76
C ALA A 151 -7.15 25.96 2.13
N ALA A 152 -5.96 26.30 2.65
CA ALA A 152 -5.81 26.98 3.93
C ALA A 152 -5.65 28.51 3.81
N ASP A 153 -5.80 29.08 2.63
CA ASP A 153 -5.66 30.54 2.42
C ASP A 153 -6.84 31.30 3.07
N PRO A 154 -6.60 32.52 3.54
CA PRO A 154 -7.67 33.35 4.11
C PRO A 154 -8.82 33.57 3.13
N GLY A 155 -10.04 33.32 3.60
CA GLY A 155 -11.25 33.53 2.80
C GLY A 155 -11.76 32.29 2.05
N GLN A 156 -11.04 31.18 2.10
CA GLN A 156 -11.54 29.90 1.56
C GLN A 156 -12.75 29.38 2.36
N PRO A 157 -13.72 28.73 1.71
CA PRO A 157 -14.85 28.11 2.40
C PRO A 157 -14.38 26.99 3.34
N ALA A 158 -14.95 26.95 4.55
CA ALA A 158 -14.61 25.91 5.51
C ALA A 158 -15.33 24.60 5.15
N VAL A 159 -14.57 23.52 4.99
CA VAL A 159 -15.09 22.16 4.78
C VAL A 159 -15.79 21.65 6.05
N HIS A 160 -15.16 21.94 7.19
CA HIS A 160 -15.66 21.60 8.53
C HIS A 160 -15.69 22.83 9.43
N ASP A 161 -16.76 22.98 10.20
CA ASP A 161 -16.92 24.10 11.14
C ASP A 161 -15.88 24.01 12.28
N GLU A 162 -15.44 22.81 12.62
CA GLU A 162 -14.39 22.49 13.62
C GLU A 162 -12.98 22.84 13.13
N ALA A 163 -12.77 22.96 11.82
CA ALA A 163 -11.52 23.35 11.19
C ALA A 163 -11.74 24.51 10.22
N PRO A 164 -12.07 25.74 10.72
CA PRO A 164 -12.54 26.85 9.88
C PRO A 164 -11.51 27.39 8.89
N ASN A 165 -10.22 27.09 9.07
CA ASN A 165 -9.14 27.39 8.15
C ASN A 165 -8.72 26.18 7.29
N ASN A 166 -9.50 25.12 7.27
CA ASN A 166 -9.24 23.87 6.58
C ASN A 166 -7.93 23.13 7.00
N VAL A 167 -7.26 23.56 8.05
CA VAL A 167 -6.04 22.87 8.53
C VAL A 167 -6.39 21.72 9.43
N CYS A 168 -5.98 20.52 9.05
CA CYS A 168 -6.06 19.34 9.90
C CYS A 168 -4.99 19.35 10.98
N TYR A 169 -3.73 19.57 10.58
CA TYR A 169 -2.58 19.75 11.48
C TYR A 169 -1.42 20.46 10.78
N ASN A 170 -0.50 21.01 11.60
CA ASN A 170 0.83 21.45 11.18
C ASN A 170 1.87 20.62 11.92
N TRP A 171 2.58 19.76 11.19
CA TRP A 171 3.52 18.82 11.78
C TRP A 171 4.94 19.12 11.32
N GLY A 172 5.93 18.89 12.18
CA GLY A 172 7.34 19.09 11.87
C GLY A 172 8.19 17.93 12.38
N HIS A 173 9.25 17.57 11.63
CA HIS A 173 10.13 16.46 11.95
C HIS A 173 11.57 16.70 11.53
N GLY A 174 12.53 16.25 12.34
CA GLY A 174 13.96 16.47 12.13
C GLY A 174 14.52 17.62 12.94
N ASP A 175 15.75 18.08 12.62
CA ASP A 175 16.46 19.14 13.34
C ASP A 175 16.48 20.44 12.52
N LYS A 176 15.56 21.35 12.84
CA LYS A 176 15.46 22.64 12.19
C LYS A 176 16.72 23.49 12.38
N ALA A 177 17.26 23.52 13.58
CA ALA A 177 18.39 24.40 13.91
C ALA A 177 19.67 23.95 13.19
N ALA A 178 19.94 22.64 13.19
CA ALA A 178 21.07 22.07 12.45
C ALA A 178 20.91 22.28 10.95
N THR A 179 19.69 22.11 10.42
CA THR A 179 19.38 22.34 9.01
C THR A 179 19.64 23.80 8.62
N ASP A 180 19.07 24.78 9.36
CA ASP A 180 19.28 26.20 9.09
C ASP A 180 20.75 26.60 9.16
N ALA A 181 21.51 26.07 10.13
CA ALA A 181 22.93 26.29 10.25
C ALA A 181 23.76 25.73 9.08
N ALA A 182 23.34 24.60 8.52
CA ALA A 182 23.96 24.01 7.34
C ALA A 182 23.66 24.83 6.08
N PHE A 183 22.42 25.26 5.87
CA PHE A 183 22.05 26.16 4.76
C PHE A 183 22.85 27.47 4.75
N ALA A 184 23.11 28.04 5.92
CA ALA A 184 23.93 29.29 6.04
C ALA A 184 25.39 29.12 5.57
N LYS A 185 25.89 27.89 5.47
CA LYS A 185 27.25 27.54 5.04
C LYS A 185 27.32 26.91 3.65
N ALA A 186 26.16 26.72 3.00
CA ALA A 186 26.09 26.06 1.71
C ALA A 186 26.79 26.90 0.62
N ALA A 187 27.57 26.24 -0.23
CA ALA A 187 28.13 26.86 -1.43
C ALA A 187 27.11 26.86 -2.58
N HIS A 188 26.22 25.88 -2.60
CA HIS A 188 25.13 25.77 -3.56
C HIS A 188 23.84 25.33 -2.87
N VAL A 189 22.72 25.88 -3.31
CA VAL A 189 21.37 25.47 -2.86
C VAL A 189 20.51 25.24 -4.07
N THR A 190 20.07 24.01 -4.25
CA THR A 190 19.06 23.63 -5.24
C THR A 190 17.68 23.76 -4.61
N THR A 191 16.74 24.37 -5.34
CA THR A 191 15.32 24.49 -4.93
C THR A 191 14.41 23.91 -6.00
N ILE A 192 13.39 23.15 -5.57
CA ILE A 192 12.34 22.65 -6.45
C ILE A 192 10.97 22.93 -5.85
N ASP A 193 10.00 23.22 -6.71
CA ASP A 193 8.57 23.28 -6.39
C ASP A 193 7.87 22.19 -7.20
N ILE A 194 7.32 21.18 -6.54
CA ILE A 194 6.77 19.98 -7.21
C ILE A 194 5.40 19.61 -6.69
N VAL A 195 4.62 18.98 -7.57
CA VAL A 195 3.33 18.37 -7.25
C VAL A 195 3.45 16.86 -7.42
N ASN A 196 3.14 16.13 -6.37
CA ASN A 196 2.89 14.71 -6.44
C ASN A 196 1.39 14.53 -6.68
N ASN A 197 1.01 14.28 -7.94
CA ASN A 197 -0.36 14.36 -8.42
C ASN A 197 -1.28 13.33 -7.79
N ARG A 198 -2.51 13.73 -7.49
CA ARG A 198 -3.57 12.86 -7.01
C ARG A 198 -3.95 11.83 -8.07
N LEU A 199 -4.16 10.59 -7.63
CA LEU A 199 -4.60 9.47 -8.48
C LEU A 199 -5.44 8.44 -7.70
N ILE A 200 -6.04 7.52 -8.44
CA ILE A 200 -6.98 6.51 -7.94
C ILE A 200 -6.36 5.12 -8.09
N PRO A 201 -6.41 4.25 -7.09
CA PRO A 201 -5.78 2.92 -7.12
C PRO A 201 -6.27 1.97 -8.21
N ASN A 202 -7.52 2.04 -8.62
CA ASN A 202 -8.12 1.32 -9.76
C ASN A 202 -7.87 -0.20 -9.78
N ALA A 203 -8.11 -0.91 -8.67
CA ALA A 203 -8.12 -2.36 -8.66
C ALA A 203 -9.15 -2.90 -9.67
N ILE A 204 -8.87 -4.02 -10.36
CA ILE A 204 -9.78 -4.61 -11.37
C ILE A 204 -11.10 -4.99 -10.72
N GLU A 205 -11.07 -5.66 -9.55
CA GLU A 205 -12.26 -5.85 -8.73
C GLU A 205 -12.60 -4.54 -8.01
N PRO A 206 -13.78 -3.91 -8.23
CA PRO A 206 -14.27 -2.82 -7.40
C PRO A 206 -14.47 -3.26 -5.94
N ARG A 207 -14.73 -2.31 -5.03
CA ARG A 207 -15.14 -2.68 -3.67
C ARG A 207 -16.49 -3.39 -3.71
N ALA A 208 -16.62 -4.41 -2.85
CA ALA A 208 -17.84 -5.20 -2.71
C ALA A 208 -18.01 -5.63 -1.26
N VAL A 209 -19.26 -5.66 -0.84
CA VAL A 209 -19.70 -6.01 0.53
C VAL A 209 -20.93 -6.91 0.47
N ASN A 210 -20.96 -7.97 1.26
CA ASN A 210 -22.15 -8.79 1.47
C ASN A 210 -22.29 -9.10 2.96
N ALA A 211 -23.18 -8.38 3.64
CA ALA A 211 -23.38 -8.46 5.08
C ALA A 211 -24.64 -9.27 5.43
N SER A 212 -24.55 -10.10 6.45
CA SER A 212 -25.68 -10.88 6.97
C SER A 212 -25.72 -10.88 8.50
N TYR A 213 -26.92 -10.96 9.05
CA TYR A 213 -27.17 -11.02 10.49
C TYR A 213 -27.90 -12.31 10.88
N SER A 214 -27.36 -13.03 11.86
CA SER A 214 -27.98 -14.20 12.49
C SER A 214 -28.78 -13.78 13.70
N VAL A 215 -30.09 -13.95 13.63
CA VAL A 215 -31.00 -13.69 14.78
C VAL A 215 -30.76 -14.67 15.93
N GLN A 216 -30.33 -15.91 15.61
CA GLN A 216 -30.11 -16.96 16.61
C GLN A 216 -28.91 -16.64 17.50
N ASP A 217 -27.81 -16.19 16.90
CA ASP A 217 -26.55 -15.97 17.58
C ASP A 217 -26.35 -14.50 17.96
N ASP A 218 -27.25 -13.60 17.54
CA ASP A 218 -27.08 -12.14 17.60
C ASP A 218 -25.69 -11.74 17.11
N SER A 219 -25.37 -12.15 15.88
CA SER A 219 -24.04 -11.97 15.29
C SER A 219 -24.09 -11.62 13.81
N TYR A 220 -23.03 -11.01 13.32
CA TYR A 220 -22.89 -10.59 11.94
C TYR A 220 -21.82 -11.42 11.23
N THR A 221 -22.04 -11.70 9.94
CA THR A 221 -21.01 -12.16 9.02
C THR A 221 -20.93 -11.17 7.86
N LEU A 222 -19.73 -10.64 7.65
CA LEU A 222 -19.41 -9.69 6.61
C LEU A 222 -18.43 -10.32 5.63
N TYR A 223 -18.85 -10.51 4.38
CA TYR A 223 -17.94 -10.77 3.26
C TYR A 223 -17.57 -9.44 2.63
N VAL A 224 -16.28 -9.17 2.45
CA VAL A 224 -15.81 -7.88 1.97
C VAL A 224 -14.50 -8.00 1.17
N ALA A 225 -14.40 -7.27 0.09
CA ALA A 225 -13.14 -7.14 -0.67
C ALA A 225 -12.16 -6.23 0.09
N ASN A 226 -11.37 -6.83 1.01
CA ASN A 226 -10.55 -6.10 1.99
C ASN A 226 -9.13 -6.66 2.10
N GLN A 227 -8.17 -5.83 2.54
CA GLN A 227 -6.76 -6.18 2.71
C GLN A 227 -6.39 -6.54 4.17
N ASN A 228 -7.23 -6.19 5.16
CA ASN A 228 -6.95 -6.36 6.59
C ASN A 228 -8.22 -6.61 7.43
N PRO A 229 -8.89 -7.75 7.28
CA PRO A 229 -10.20 -8.03 7.87
C PRO A 229 -10.26 -7.92 9.40
N HIS A 230 -9.15 -8.13 10.11
CA HIS A 230 -9.13 -7.96 11.58
C HIS A 230 -9.15 -6.49 12.00
N VAL A 231 -8.48 -5.61 11.27
CA VAL A 231 -8.54 -4.16 11.53
C VAL A 231 -9.93 -3.63 11.22
N GLU A 232 -10.53 -4.08 10.12
CA GLU A 232 -11.91 -3.77 9.78
C GLU A 232 -12.87 -4.18 10.90
N ARG A 233 -12.77 -5.43 11.38
CA ARG A 233 -13.57 -5.92 12.51
C ARG A 233 -13.38 -5.06 13.75
N LEU A 234 -12.14 -4.75 14.11
CA LEU A 234 -11.82 -3.93 15.29
C LEU A 234 -12.45 -2.54 15.18
N LEU A 235 -12.21 -1.84 14.08
CA LEU A 235 -12.69 -0.46 13.91
C LEU A 235 -14.22 -0.40 13.87
N MET A 236 -14.85 -1.28 13.10
CA MET A 236 -16.30 -1.33 12.98
C MET A 236 -16.97 -1.71 14.30
N ALA A 237 -16.51 -2.75 14.98
CA ALA A 237 -17.12 -3.23 16.20
C ALA A 237 -16.90 -2.27 17.37
N ALA A 238 -15.66 -1.85 17.63
CA ALA A 238 -15.33 -1.08 18.82
C ALA A 238 -15.72 0.40 18.71
N PHE A 239 -15.55 1.02 17.54
CA PHE A 239 -15.66 2.48 17.41
C PHE A 239 -16.95 2.95 16.70
N VAL A 240 -17.55 2.11 15.85
CA VAL A 240 -18.71 2.54 15.04
C VAL A 240 -20.01 1.91 15.50
N LEU A 241 -20.07 0.58 15.62
CA LEU A 241 -21.30 -0.15 16.00
C LEU A 241 -21.40 -0.44 17.51
N SER A 242 -20.35 -0.19 18.28
CA SER A 242 -20.30 -0.39 19.74
C SER A 242 -20.74 -1.81 20.16
N LEU A 243 -20.19 -2.85 19.52
CA LEU A 243 -20.51 -4.24 19.80
C LEU A 243 -19.25 -5.06 20.12
N PRO A 244 -19.37 -6.18 20.84
CA PRO A 244 -18.24 -7.08 21.05
C PRO A 244 -17.72 -7.63 19.71
N GLU A 245 -16.39 -7.65 19.52
CA GLU A 245 -15.78 -8.19 18.29
C GLU A 245 -16.17 -9.64 17.99
N SER A 246 -16.46 -10.44 19.02
CA SER A 246 -16.96 -11.82 18.88
C SER A 246 -18.30 -11.93 18.18
N LYS A 247 -19.04 -10.80 18.04
CA LYS A 247 -20.33 -10.73 17.34
C LYS A 247 -20.18 -10.34 15.87
N LEU A 248 -18.97 -10.07 15.41
CA LEU A 248 -18.69 -9.71 14.03
C LEU A 248 -17.59 -10.62 13.47
N ARG A 249 -17.94 -11.43 12.47
CA ARG A 249 -16.98 -12.19 11.65
C ARG A 249 -16.80 -11.49 10.33
N VAL A 250 -15.57 -11.15 9.99
CA VAL A 250 -15.19 -10.55 8.71
C VAL A 250 -14.44 -11.59 7.89
N ILE A 251 -14.84 -11.77 6.64
CA ILE A 251 -14.27 -12.73 5.69
C ILE A 251 -13.92 -11.95 4.43
N ALA A 252 -12.65 -11.89 4.11
CA ALA A 252 -12.15 -11.46 2.82
C ALA A 252 -11.87 -12.73 1.98
N PRO A 253 -12.68 -13.03 0.95
CA PRO A 253 -12.45 -14.15 0.04
C PRO A 253 -11.29 -13.85 -0.91
N ASP A 254 -11.27 -14.37 -2.12
CA ASP A 254 -10.34 -13.89 -3.14
C ASP A 254 -10.56 -12.41 -3.41
N VAL A 255 -9.48 -11.64 -3.51
CA VAL A 255 -9.54 -10.19 -3.73
C VAL A 255 -8.79 -9.83 -5.00
N GLY A 256 -9.47 -9.17 -5.93
CA GLY A 256 -9.00 -8.81 -7.26
C GLY A 256 -8.18 -7.51 -7.31
N GLY A 257 -7.14 -7.44 -6.48
CA GLY A 257 -6.30 -6.27 -6.29
C GLY A 257 -6.80 -5.35 -5.17
N GLY A 258 -5.88 -4.66 -4.54
CA GLY A 258 -6.19 -3.70 -3.46
C GLY A 258 -5.40 -2.40 -3.61
N PHE A 259 -4.08 -2.48 -3.72
CA PHE A 259 -3.15 -1.38 -3.94
C PHE A 259 -3.23 -0.23 -2.92
N GLY A 260 -3.89 -0.48 -1.78
CA GLY A 260 -4.15 0.48 -0.71
C GLY A 260 -5.63 0.81 -0.54
N SER A 261 -6.43 0.89 -1.61
CA SER A 261 -7.85 1.30 -1.53
C SER A 261 -8.75 0.35 -0.76
N LYS A 262 -8.31 -0.87 -0.49
CA LYS A 262 -9.09 -1.87 0.27
C LYS A 262 -8.54 -2.12 1.68
N ILE A 263 -7.73 -1.20 2.21
CA ILE A 263 -7.23 -1.23 3.61
C ILE A 263 -8.26 -0.64 4.59
N PHE A 264 -9.01 0.37 4.16
CA PHE A 264 -9.75 1.29 5.01
C PHE A 264 -11.10 0.72 5.40
N LEU A 265 -11.58 1.11 6.59
CA LEU A 265 -12.99 0.95 6.91
C LEU A 265 -13.79 2.00 6.14
N TYR A 266 -14.70 1.54 5.30
CA TYR A 266 -15.55 2.42 4.51
C TYR A 266 -16.96 2.55 5.10
N PRO A 267 -17.64 3.68 4.88
CA PRO A 267 -19.05 3.87 5.26
C PRO A 267 -19.96 2.77 4.75
N GLU A 268 -19.73 2.26 3.52
CA GLU A 268 -20.56 1.21 2.92
C GLU A 268 -20.49 -0.10 3.71
N ASP A 269 -19.31 -0.47 4.23
CA ASP A 269 -19.09 -1.69 5.01
C ASP A 269 -19.93 -1.65 6.30
N VAL A 270 -19.92 -0.50 6.95
CA VAL A 270 -20.71 -0.23 8.16
C VAL A 270 -22.20 -0.21 7.85
N ALA A 271 -22.60 0.52 6.80
CA ALA A 271 -24.01 0.70 6.45
C ALA A 271 -24.70 -0.62 6.14
N LEU A 272 -24.06 -1.49 5.36
CA LEU A 272 -24.62 -2.80 5.02
C LEU A 272 -24.65 -3.74 6.24
N THR A 273 -23.61 -3.73 7.05
CA THR A 273 -23.56 -4.54 8.28
C THR A 273 -24.70 -4.16 9.21
N TRP A 274 -24.87 -2.87 9.49
CA TRP A 274 -25.98 -2.35 10.30
C TRP A 274 -27.35 -2.65 9.68
N ALA A 275 -27.55 -2.41 8.38
CA ALA A 275 -28.81 -2.61 7.68
C ALA A 275 -29.23 -4.10 7.65
N SER A 276 -28.29 -5.03 7.59
CA SER A 276 -28.58 -6.48 7.60
C SER A 276 -29.35 -6.91 8.86
N LYS A 277 -29.06 -6.30 10.01
CA LYS A 277 -29.84 -6.52 11.26
C LYS A 277 -31.21 -5.88 11.19
N LYS A 278 -31.31 -4.67 10.62
CA LYS A 278 -32.60 -3.95 10.51
C LYS A 278 -33.61 -4.72 9.69
N ILE A 279 -33.21 -5.27 8.55
CA ILE A 279 -34.12 -6.00 7.66
C ILE A 279 -34.10 -7.50 7.88
N ARG A 280 -33.18 -8.04 8.69
CA ARG A 280 -33.00 -9.48 8.99
C ARG A 280 -32.79 -10.33 7.72
N ARG A 281 -32.14 -9.77 6.71
CA ARG A 281 -31.81 -10.42 5.44
C ARG A 281 -30.39 -10.02 5.04
N PRO A 282 -29.67 -10.85 4.27
CA PRO A 282 -28.39 -10.44 3.72
C PRO A 282 -28.53 -9.26 2.77
N VAL A 283 -27.56 -8.35 2.82
CA VAL A 283 -27.49 -7.14 1.98
C VAL A 283 -26.16 -7.14 1.22
N LYS A 284 -26.22 -7.12 -0.11
CA LYS A 284 -25.05 -7.06 -0.98
C LYS A 284 -24.99 -5.73 -1.73
N TRP A 285 -23.80 -5.16 -1.80
CA TRP A 285 -23.45 -4.04 -2.66
C TRP A 285 -22.14 -4.31 -3.36
N THR A 286 -22.04 -3.93 -4.62
CA THR A 286 -20.82 -3.94 -5.43
C THR A 286 -20.74 -2.62 -6.15
N ALA A 287 -19.62 -1.91 -5.97
CA ALA A 287 -19.42 -0.62 -6.60
C ALA A 287 -19.35 -0.75 -8.13
N GLU A 288 -19.98 0.17 -8.82
CA GLU A 288 -19.68 0.39 -10.24
C GLU A 288 -18.34 1.13 -10.40
N ARG A 289 -17.69 1.01 -11.55
CA ARG A 289 -16.39 1.67 -11.74
C ARG A 289 -16.47 3.19 -11.61
N SER A 290 -17.48 3.82 -12.14
CA SER A 290 -17.73 5.26 -11.98
C SER A 290 -17.97 5.65 -10.52
N GLU A 291 -18.65 4.78 -9.75
CA GLU A 291 -18.84 4.96 -8.32
C GLU A 291 -17.52 4.87 -7.56
N SER A 292 -16.64 3.93 -7.93
CA SER A 292 -15.30 3.80 -7.32
C SER A 292 -14.47 5.08 -7.46
N PHE A 293 -14.59 5.83 -8.56
CA PHE A 293 -13.87 7.09 -8.77
C PHE A 293 -14.22 8.17 -7.73
N VAL A 294 -15.42 8.16 -7.18
CA VAL A 294 -15.91 9.17 -6.23
C VAL A 294 -16.10 8.62 -4.80
N SER A 295 -15.78 7.35 -4.57
CA SER A 295 -15.98 6.71 -3.25
C SER A 295 -14.75 5.96 -2.71
N ASP A 296 -13.84 5.47 -3.56
CA ASP A 296 -12.60 4.86 -3.10
C ASP A 296 -11.61 5.95 -2.68
N ALA A 297 -10.88 5.75 -1.58
CA ALA A 297 -9.86 6.70 -1.18
C ALA A 297 -8.80 6.86 -2.26
N HIS A 298 -8.47 8.11 -2.58
CA HIS A 298 -7.44 8.48 -3.54
C HIS A 298 -6.05 8.40 -2.91
N GLY A 299 -4.98 8.49 -3.72
CA GLY A 299 -3.61 8.51 -3.25
C GLY A 299 -2.87 9.80 -3.58
N ARG A 300 -1.73 10.04 -2.88
CA ARG A 300 -0.79 11.16 -3.10
C ARG A 300 -1.37 12.54 -2.75
N ASP A 301 -1.34 13.48 -3.69
CA ASP A 301 -1.83 14.87 -3.57
C ASP A 301 -1.02 15.74 -2.59
N HIS A 302 0.27 15.85 -2.88
CA HIS A 302 1.20 16.70 -2.16
C HIS A 302 1.68 17.85 -3.03
N VAL A 303 1.67 19.08 -2.50
CA VAL A 303 2.34 20.25 -3.07
C VAL A 303 3.53 20.54 -2.19
N THR A 304 4.74 20.48 -2.76
CA THR A 304 5.98 20.48 -1.97
C THR A 304 6.99 21.47 -2.53
N LYS A 305 7.52 22.32 -1.66
CA LYS A 305 8.77 23.06 -1.87
C LYS A 305 9.88 22.36 -1.13
N ALA A 306 10.97 22.03 -1.83
CA ALA A 306 12.12 21.34 -1.24
C ALA A 306 13.42 22.00 -1.64
N GLU A 307 14.39 21.98 -0.73
CA GLU A 307 15.71 22.62 -0.88
C GLU A 307 16.81 21.67 -0.42
N LEU A 308 17.92 21.62 -1.18
CA LEU A 308 19.12 20.83 -0.87
C LEU A 308 20.34 21.73 -0.82
N ALA A 309 20.96 21.81 0.36
CA ALA A 309 22.20 22.54 0.59
C ALA A 309 23.42 21.67 0.37
N MET A 310 24.42 22.16 -0.39
CA MET A 310 25.61 21.41 -0.76
C MET A 310 26.89 22.23 -0.60
N ASP A 311 28.02 21.54 -0.46
CA ASP A 311 29.35 22.12 -0.56
C ASP A 311 29.76 22.31 -2.04
N PRO A 312 30.94 22.92 -2.33
CA PRO A 312 31.41 23.13 -3.71
C PRO A 312 31.59 21.85 -4.52
N ASP A 313 31.78 20.70 -3.87
CA ASP A 313 32.01 19.40 -4.51
C ASP A 313 30.73 18.60 -4.69
N GLY A 314 29.56 19.14 -4.30
CA GLY A 314 28.25 18.46 -4.38
C GLY A 314 28.00 17.48 -3.24
N LYS A 315 28.72 17.62 -2.12
CA LYS A 315 28.42 16.87 -0.90
C LYS A 315 27.21 17.48 -0.19
N PHE A 316 26.24 16.67 0.16
CA PHE A 316 25.01 17.10 0.82
C PHE A 316 25.30 17.55 2.25
N LEU A 317 24.82 18.71 2.60
CA LEU A 317 24.93 19.32 3.94
C LEU A 317 23.62 19.29 4.69
N ALA A 318 22.52 19.61 4.04
CA ALA A 318 21.19 19.57 4.63
C ALA A 318 20.09 19.54 3.57
N MET A 319 18.90 19.06 3.97
CA MET A 319 17.67 19.11 3.19
C MET A 319 16.56 19.79 4.02
N ARG A 320 15.77 20.66 3.38
CA ARG A 320 14.59 21.28 3.96
C ARG A 320 13.39 21.11 3.06
N VAL A 321 12.26 20.65 3.62
CA VAL A 321 11.07 20.28 2.87
C VAL A 321 9.83 20.88 3.52
N HIS A 322 8.99 21.56 2.72
CA HIS A 322 7.70 22.10 3.13
C HIS A 322 6.62 21.51 2.21
N THR A 323 5.70 20.76 2.79
CA THR A 323 4.65 20.05 2.05
C THR A 323 3.27 20.49 2.54
N THR A 324 2.38 20.85 1.62
CA THR A 324 0.93 20.87 1.86
C THR A 324 0.34 19.56 1.33
N ALA A 325 -0.30 18.80 2.21
CA ALA A 325 -0.87 17.50 1.90
C ALA A 325 -2.39 17.52 2.03
N ASN A 326 -3.10 16.99 1.04
CA ASN A 326 -4.55 16.94 1.02
C ASN A 326 -5.07 15.72 1.79
N MET A 327 -6.05 15.93 2.67
CA MET A 327 -6.77 14.87 3.38
C MET A 327 -8.11 14.52 2.70
N GLY A 328 -8.56 15.33 1.75
CA GLY A 328 -9.91 15.27 1.20
C GLY A 328 -10.95 15.81 2.18
N ALA A 329 -12.19 15.38 2.01
CA ALA A 329 -13.30 15.87 2.81
C ALA A 329 -13.34 15.29 4.22
N TYR A 330 -12.78 14.10 4.43
CA TYR A 330 -12.75 13.39 5.71
C TYR A 330 -11.42 12.67 5.89
N LEU A 331 -11.04 12.43 7.13
CA LEU A 331 -9.93 11.55 7.45
C LEU A 331 -10.33 10.09 7.20
N SER A 332 -9.61 9.42 6.32
CA SER A 332 -9.66 7.98 6.15
C SER A 332 -8.81 7.27 7.23
N THR A 333 -8.81 5.95 7.27
CA THR A 333 -8.26 5.15 8.38
C THR A 333 -6.79 5.47 8.70
N PHE A 334 -5.94 5.67 7.69
CA PHE A 334 -4.50 5.93 7.88
C PHE A 334 -4.03 7.26 7.25
N ALA A 335 -4.97 8.09 6.80
CA ALA A 335 -4.69 9.31 6.05
C ALA A 335 -3.60 10.19 6.65
N SER A 336 -3.62 10.39 7.97
CA SER A 336 -2.74 11.30 8.67
C SER A 336 -1.27 10.84 8.75
N CYS A 337 -1.00 9.52 8.74
CA CYS A 337 0.37 9.03 8.83
C CYS A 337 1.10 9.00 7.47
N VAL A 338 0.38 9.02 6.35
CA VAL A 338 0.97 8.95 5.01
C VAL A 338 1.88 10.15 4.74
N PRO A 339 1.43 11.43 4.85
CA PRO A 339 2.27 12.59 4.59
C PRO A 339 3.21 12.94 5.73
N THR A 340 3.15 12.26 6.86
CA THR A 340 3.98 12.52 8.03
C THR A 340 5.02 11.40 8.23
N ILE A 341 4.67 10.40 9.03
CA ILE A 341 5.60 9.34 9.42
C ILE A 341 6.10 8.53 8.22
N LEU A 342 5.22 8.15 7.30
CA LEU A 342 5.61 7.32 6.15
C LEU A 342 6.37 8.09 5.05
N TYR A 343 6.28 9.41 5.07
CA TYR A 343 6.92 10.31 4.12
C TYR A 343 8.23 10.88 4.68
N ALA A 344 8.15 11.62 5.78
CA ALA A 344 9.28 12.42 6.25
C ALA A 344 10.44 11.58 6.78
N THR A 345 10.17 10.41 7.36
CA THR A 345 11.25 9.52 7.85
C THR A 345 12.10 8.91 6.72
N LEU A 346 11.64 8.99 5.46
CA LEU A 346 12.37 8.48 4.30
C LEU A 346 13.02 9.56 3.42
N LEU A 347 12.97 10.82 3.83
CA LEU A 347 13.64 11.92 3.11
C LEU A 347 15.17 11.83 3.13
N ALA A 348 15.77 10.96 3.95
CA ALA A 348 17.20 10.65 3.83
C ALA A 348 17.52 9.89 2.53
N GLY A 349 16.56 9.11 1.97
CA GLY A 349 16.83 8.27 0.81
C GLY A 349 18.00 7.31 1.07
N GLN A 350 18.82 7.08 0.05
CA GLN A 350 20.07 6.32 0.17
C GLN A 350 21.28 7.18 0.60
N TYR A 351 21.04 8.44 1.01
CA TYR A 351 22.09 9.45 1.14
C TYR A 351 22.42 9.81 2.59
N ALA A 352 23.70 10.02 2.85
CA ALA A 352 24.25 10.45 4.12
C ALA A 352 24.11 11.99 4.29
N THR A 353 22.86 12.48 4.28
CA THR A 353 22.57 13.91 4.51
C THR A 353 22.61 14.19 6.01
N PRO A 354 23.50 15.08 6.53
CA PRO A 354 23.71 15.22 7.97
C PRO A 354 22.54 15.84 8.73
N ALA A 355 21.78 16.72 8.10
CA ALA A 355 20.64 17.40 8.72
C ALA A 355 19.44 17.45 7.76
N ILE A 356 18.26 17.10 8.24
CA ILE A 356 17.01 17.16 7.48
C ILE A 356 15.94 17.75 8.38
N TYR A 357 15.12 18.65 7.81
CA TYR A 357 13.94 19.15 8.45
C TYR A 357 12.76 19.18 7.49
N ALA A 358 11.65 18.62 7.89
CA ALA A 358 10.42 18.59 7.12
C ALA A 358 9.26 19.23 7.90
N GLU A 359 8.48 20.05 7.22
CA GLU A 359 7.20 20.59 7.69
C GLU A 359 6.07 20.08 6.79
N VAL A 360 4.98 19.64 7.40
CA VAL A 360 3.78 19.18 6.69
C VAL A 360 2.56 19.91 7.23
N LYS A 361 1.88 20.62 6.35
CA LYS A 361 0.55 21.19 6.58
C LYS A 361 -0.47 20.27 5.92
N ALA A 362 -1.29 19.57 6.71
CA ALA A 362 -2.39 18.77 6.18
C ALA A 362 -3.66 19.63 6.11
N VAL A 363 -4.36 19.55 4.97
CA VAL A 363 -5.54 20.37 4.70
C VAL A 363 -6.75 19.54 4.30
N PHE A 364 -7.94 19.97 4.72
CA PHE A 364 -9.21 19.46 4.21
C PHE A 364 -9.60 20.18 2.92
N THR A 365 -10.22 19.42 2.01
CA THR A 365 -10.81 19.94 0.77
C THR A 365 -12.14 19.24 0.48
N ASN A 366 -12.98 19.84 -0.38
CA ASN A 366 -14.24 19.21 -0.81
C ASN A 366 -14.03 18.16 -1.90
N THR A 367 -13.09 17.22 -1.66
CA THR A 367 -12.74 16.14 -2.58
C THR A 367 -12.85 14.79 -1.87
N VAL A 368 -12.81 13.70 -2.63
CA VAL A 368 -12.73 12.34 -2.07
C VAL A 368 -11.59 12.26 -1.05
N PRO A 369 -11.74 11.54 0.08
CA PRO A 369 -10.65 11.32 1.04
C PRO A 369 -9.36 10.81 0.40
N VAL A 370 -8.20 11.23 0.93
CA VAL A 370 -6.88 10.78 0.49
C VAL A 370 -6.28 9.90 1.56
N ASP A 371 -5.72 8.75 1.15
CA ASP A 371 -5.04 7.84 2.05
C ASP A 371 -3.96 7.04 1.29
N ALA A 372 -3.55 5.90 1.81
CA ALA A 372 -2.49 5.08 1.26
C ALA A 372 -2.81 4.54 -0.15
N TYR A 373 -1.92 4.80 -1.07
CA TYR A 373 -1.81 4.13 -2.36
C TYR A 373 -0.43 3.51 -2.45
N ARG A 374 -0.26 2.40 -3.16
CA ARG A 374 0.95 1.58 -3.27
C ARG A 374 2.24 2.38 -3.06
N GLY A 375 2.94 2.09 -1.95
CA GLY A 375 4.11 2.83 -1.48
C GLY A 375 3.84 3.79 -0.32
N ALA A 376 2.71 4.51 -0.29
CA ALA A 376 2.20 5.32 0.83
C ALA A 376 3.28 6.16 1.54
N GLY A 377 3.54 7.36 1.08
CA GLY A 377 4.57 8.26 1.61
C GLY A 377 5.97 8.04 1.04
N ARG A 378 6.36 6.78 0.73
CA ARG A 378 7.68 6.45 0.17
C ARG A 378 7.86 6.95 -1.27
N PRO A 379 6.87 6.78 -2.19
CA PRO A 379 6.96 7.38 -3.53
C PRO A 379 7.07 8.89 -3.49
N GLU A 380 6.33 9.54 -2.57
CA GLU A 380 6.36 10.97 -2.39
C GLU A 380 7.73 11.44 -1.89
N ALA A 381 8.33 10.74 -0.91
CA ALA A 381 9.65 11.04 -0.41
C ALA A 381 10.73 10.82 -1.48
N THR A 382 10.69 9.68 -2.18
CA THR A 382 11.65 9.37 -3.24
C THR A 382 11.55 10.37 -4.39
N TYR A 383 10.33 10.80 -4.74
CA TYR A 383 10.15 11.82 -5.77
C TYR A 383 10.79 13.16 -5.38
N VAL A 384 10.61 13.62 -4.15
CA VAL A 384 11.28 14.83 -3.64
C VAL A 384 12.80 14.68 -3.70
N VAL A 385 13.33 13.60 -3.11
CA VAL A 385 14.77 13.38 -2.99
C VAL A 385 15.43 13.26 -4.36
N GLU A 386 14.93 12.41 -5.23
CA GLU A 386 15.55 12.12 -6.53
C GLU A 386 15.37 13.27 -7.55
N ARG A 387 14.30 14.07 -7.42
CA ARG A 387 14.15 15.31 -8.18
C ARG A 387 15.15 16.38 -7.73
N LEU A 388 15.39 16.53 -6.43
CA LEU A 388 16.41 17.43 -5.88
C LEU A 388 17.81 17.03 -6.35
N VAL A 389 18.18 15.74 -6.20
CA VAL A 389 19.50 15.23 -6.57
C VAL A 389 19.78 15.40 -8.06
N GLU A 390 18.78 15.11 -8.91
CA GLU A 390 18.93 15.25 -10.36
C GLU A 390 19.04 16.73 -10.80
N THR A 391 18.25 17.60 -10.18
CA THR A 391 18.32 19.04 -10.45
C THR A 391 19.66 19.61 -10.00
N ALA A 392 20.13 19.22 -8.82
CA ALA A 392 21.45 19.63 -8.29
C ALA A 392 22.59 19.17 -9.20
N ALA A 393 22.53 17.94 -9.72
CA ALA A 393 23.53 17.43 -10.65
C ALA A 393 23.63 18.32 -11.90
N ARG A 394 22.50 18.73 -12.48
CA ARG A 394 22.44 19.64 -13.63
C ARG A 394 22.97 21.04 -13.31
N GLU A 395 22.51 21.64 -12.20
CA GLU A 395 22.93 22.99 -11.79
C GLU A 395 24.44 23.07 -11.51
N MET A 396 25.01 22.04 -10.91
CA MET A 396 26.45 21.96 -10.61
C MET A 396 27.28 21.35 -11.76
N ASN A 397 26.67 20.98 -12.88
CA ASN A 397 27.31 20.31 -14.01
C ASN A 397 28.09 19.04 -13.58
N LEU A 398 27.48 18.25 -12.68
CA LEU A 398 27.98 16.97 -12.20
C LEU A 398 27.28 15.82 -12.93
N ASP A 399 27.99 14.70 -13.11
CA ASP A 399 27.36 13.46 -13.59
C ASP A 399 26.31 12.98 -12.57
N PRO A 400 25.07 12.65 -13.00
CA PRO A 400 23.99 12.22 -12.10
C PRO A 400 24.31 10.96 -11.28
N ALA A 401 25.10 10.03 -11.82
CA ALA A 401 25.53 8.86 -11.05
C ALA A 401 26.63 9.25 -10.04
N GLU A 402 27.50 10.17 -10.41
CA GLU A 402 28.62 10.57 -9.56
C GLU A 402 28.16 11.37 -8.33
N ILE A 403 27.19 12.30 -8.45
CA ILE A 403 26.64 13.02 -7.29
C ILE A 403 25.98 12.06 -6.31
N ARG A 404 25.31 11.01 -6.79
CA ARG A 404 24.74 9.95 -5.97
C ARG A 404 25.83 9.18 -5.23
N ARG A 405 26.88 8.73 -5.93
CA ARG A 405 28.04 8.03 -5.35
C ARG A 405 28.73 8.80 -4.24
N ARG A 406 28.92 10.09 -4.41
CA ARG A 406 29.54 10.97 -3.39
C ARG A 406 28.76 11.00 -2.10
N ASN A 407 27.46 10.79 -2.18
CA ASN A 407 26.56 10.98 -1.06
C ASN A 407 25.96 9.69 -0.50
N PHE A 408 26.17 8.52 -1.11
CA PHE A 408 25.67 7.26 -0.59
C PHE A 408 26.11 6.98 0.84
N ILE A 409 25.19 6.41 1.62
CA ILE A 409 25.48 5.77 2.89
C ILE A 409 26.34 4.53 2.62
N ARG A 410 27.49 4.42 3.30
CA ARG A 410 28.48 3.34 3.08
C ARG A 410 28.74 2.50 4.32
N GLN A 411 28.24 2.91 5.47
CA GLN A 411 28.45 2.19 6.72
C GLN A 411 27.09 1.88 7.37
N PHE A 412 26.93 0.65 7.80
CA PHE A 412 25.70 0.15 8.43
C PHE A 412 26.02 -0.52 9.79
N PRO A 413 25.08 -0.50 10.75
CA PRO A 413 23.79 0.19 10.67
C PRO A 413 23.97 1.72 10.61
N TYR A 414 23.05 2.41 9.90
CA TYR A 414 23.08 3.85 9.74
C TYR A 414 21.82 4.50 10.34
N ALA A 415 22.00 5.32 11.36
CA ALA A 415 20.93 6.12 11.94
C ALA A 415 20.71 7.40 11.09
N THR A 416 19.55 7.52 10.49
CA THR A 416 19.20 8.70 9.70
C THR A 416 18.84 9.88 10.59
N PRO A 417 19.02 11.13 10.14
CA PRO A 417 18.61 12.31 10.91
C PRO A 417 17.09 12.45 11.07
N VAL A 418 16.30 11.60 10.42
CA VAL A 418 14.84 11.55 10.44
C VAL A 418 14.30 10.29 11.12
N GLY A 419 15.08 9.66 11.99
CA GLY A 419 14.64 8.70 12.99
C GLY A 419 14.60 7.21 12.58
N LEU A 420 14.96 6.85 11.35
CA LEU A 420 15.11 5.45 10.94
C LEU A 420 16.55 4.96 11.11
N THR A 421 16.72 3.66 11.35
CA THR A 421 18.04 3.02 11.36
C THR A 421 18.09 1.95 10.27
N TYR A 422 18.78 2.23 9.19
CA TYR A 422 19.00 1.28 8.10
C TYR A 422 19.99 0.20 8.56
N ASP A 423 19.59 -1.05 8.48
CA ASP A 423 20.36 -2.17 9.03
C ASP A 423 21.52 -2.59 8.12
N ILE A 424 21.29 -2.61 6.81
CA ILE A 424 22.29 -3.06 5.80
C ILE A 424 21.92 -2.54 4.40
N GLY A 425 22.90 -2.39 3.52
CA GLY A 425 22.72 -2.02 2.11
C GLY A 425 24.03 -1.99 1.33
N ASP A 426 23.94 -2.04 0.00
CA ASP A 426 25.05 -1.87 -0.94
C ASP A 426 24.60 -1.07 -2.17
N TYR A 427 24.43 0.23 -1.99
CA TYR A 427 23.86 1.13 -3.00
C TYR A 427 24.80 1.33 -4.21
N GLU A 428 26.11 1.29 -3.98
CA GLU A 428 27.11 1.43 -5.05
C GLU A 428 27.04 0.29 -6.06
N THR A 429 27.01 -0.96 -5.59
CA THR A 429 26.94 -2.14 -6.46
C THR A 429 25.64 -2.17 -7.25
N ILE A 430 24.51 -1.79 -6.62
CA ILE A 430 23.20 -1.73 -7.28
C ILE A 430 23.20 -0.69 -8.40
N LEU A 431 23.67 0.53 -8.12
CA LEU A 431 23.76 1.58 -9.14
C LEU A 431 24.71 1.18 -10.27
N ALA A 432 25.88 0.64 -9.95
CA ALA A 432 26.86 0.19 -10.97
C ALA A 432 26.25 -0.87 -11.91
N ARG A 433 25.48 -1.81 -11.36
CA ARG A 433 24.79 -2.84 -12.13
C ARG A 433 23.70 -2.27 -13.03
N SER A 434 22.91 -1.31 -12.50
CA SER A 434 21.89 -0.61 -13.30
C SER A 434 22.50 0.14 -14.49
N LEU A 435 23.62 0.84 -14.27
CA LEU A 435 24.34 1.56 -15.34
C LEU A 435 24.85 0.62 -16.43
N GLU A 436 25.32 -0.57 -16.04
CA GLU A 436 25.78 -1.60 -16.97
C GLU A 436 24.63 -2.14 -17.81
N LEU A 437 23.55 -2.58 -17.17
CA LEU A 437 22.38 -3.16 -17.85
C LEU A 437 21.66 -2.17 -18.75
N ALA A 438 21.59 -0.90 -18.37
CA ALA A 438 21.04 0.17 -19.18
C ALA A 438 21.96 0.63 -20.32
N ASP A 439 23.16 0.08 -20.44
CA ASP A 439 24.18 0.53 -21.40
C ASP A 439 24.30 2.06 -21.44
N VAL A 440 24.48 2.68 -20.26
CA VAL A 440 24.61 4.14 -20.17
C VAL A 440 25.78 4.68 -20.98
N LYS A 441 26.85 3.89 -21.17
CA LYS A 441 27.98 4.26 -22.01
C LYS A 441 27.63 4.45 -23.48
N GLY A 442 26.68 3.67 -24.01
CA GLY A 442 26.17 3.79 -25.38
C GLY A 442 25.13 4.90 -25.57
N PHE A 443 24.64 5.52 -24.49
CA PHE A 443 23.57 6.49 -24.54
C PHE A 443 23.86 7.72 -25.45
N ALA A 444 25.05 8.26 -25.41
CA ALA A 444 25.43 9.42 -26.23
C ALA A 444 25.23 9.19 -27.74
N ALA A 445 25.55 7.99 -28.23
CA ALA A 445 25.34 7.62 -29.62
C ALA A 445 23.84 7.50 -29.96
N ARG A 446 23.04 6.92 -29.06
CA ARG A 446 21.57 6.80 -29.22
C ARG A 446 20.90 8.18 -29.21
N ARG A 447 21.37 9.12 -28.35
CA ARG A 447 20.90 10.50 -28.33
C ARG A 447 21.15 11.21 -29.64
N GLN A 448 22.35 11.13 -30.18
CA GLN A 448 22.69 11.72 -31.47
C GLN A 448 21.85 11.14 -32.63
N GLU A 449 21.53 9.86 -32.60
CA GLU A 449 20.66 9.26 -33.61
C GLU A 449 19.22 9.77 -33.54
N SER A 450 18.70 9.93 -32.34
CA SER A 450 17.37 10.53 -32.12
C SER A 450 17.32 11.99 -32.60
N GLU A 451 18.39 12.77 -32.33
CA GLU A 451 18.49 14.17 -32.78
C GLU A 451 18.50 14.30 -34.30
N LYS A 452 19.19 13.39 -35.04
CA LYS A 452 19.15 13.36 -36.50
C LYS A 452 17.73 13.14 -37.05
N ASN A 453 16.90 12.43 -36.30
CA ASN A 453 15.50 12.14 -36.60
C ASN A 453 14.54 13.20 -36.06
N GLY A 454 15.04 14.35 -35.57
CA GLY A 454 14.21 15.44 -35.05
C GLY A 454 13.63 15.15 -33.64
N LYS A 455 14.03 14.05 -32.99
CA LYS A 455 13.54 13.68 -31.65
C LYS A 455 14.53 14.13 -30.57
N ARG A 456 14.11 14.04 -29.31
CA ARG A 456 14.97 14.32 -28.14
C ARG A 456 15.00 13.10 -27.26
N ARG A 457 16.21 12.63 -26.93
CA ARG A 457 16.39 11.47 -26.06
C ARG A 457 16.98 11.90 -24.74
N GLY A 458 16.44 11.34 -23.64
CA GLY A 458 16.85 11.65 -22.30
C GLY A 458 17.05 10.41 -21.45
N LEU A 459 17.90 10.56 -20.43
CA LEU A 459 18.24 9.53 -19.46
C LEU A 459 17.94 10.06 -18.05
N GLY A 460 17.21 9.27 -17.26
CA GLY A 460 16.85 9.65 -15.89
C GLY A 460 17.17 8.54 -14.89
N TYR A 461 17.54 8.97 -13.71
CA TYR A 461 17.98 8.11 -12.62
C TYR A 461 17.04 8.21 -11.43
N SER A 462 16.91 7.11 -10.68
CA SER A 462 16.27 7.09 -9.37
C SER A 462 16.93 6.03 -8.49
N CYS A 463 17.39 6.45 -7.31
CA CYS A 463 17.95 5.56 -6.28
C CYS A 463 17.01 5.59 -5.07
N TYR A 464 16.13 4.58 -4.95
CA TYR A 464 15.13 4.55 -3.90
C TYR A 464 15.49 3.61 -2.75
N ILE A 465 14.91 3.89 -1.59
CA ILE A 465 14.84 2.99 -0.44
C ILE A 465 13.40 2.95 0.06
N GLU A 466 12.98 1.81 0.59
CA GLU A 466 11.69 1.65 1.22
C GLU A 466 11.86 1.19 2.67
N ALA A 467 10.94 1.56 3.55
CA ALA A 467 10.79 0.99 4.88
C ALA A 467 9.59 0.03 4.86
N CYS A 468 9.88 -1.27 4.92
CA CYS A 468 8.89 -2.35 4.87
C CYS A 468 8.70 -3.02 6.24
N GLY A 469 7.58 -3.70 6.39
CA GLY A 469 7.29 -4.49 7.59
C GLY A 469 6.72 -3.68 8.74
N LEU A 470 6.68 -2.38 8.63
CA LEU A 470 6.30 -1.40 9.65
C LEU A 470 7.09 -1.52 10.97
N ALA A 471 7.20 -0.44 11.70
CA ALA A 471 7.97 -0.37 12.94
C ALA A 471 7.38 -1.26 14.05
N PRO A 472 8.15 -1.60 15.08
CA PRO A 472 7.61 -2.25 16.28
C PRO A 472 6.40 -1.51 16.84
N SER A 473 5.42 -2.23 17.37
CA SER A 473 4.15 -1.66 17.86
C SER A 473 4.37 -0.55 18.90
N ASN A 474 5.38 -0.66 19.75
CA ASN A 474 5.68 0.38 20.74
C ASN A 474 6.16 1.70 20.11
N ILE A 475 6.99 1.64 19.05
CA ILE A 475 7.45 2.83 18.30
C ILE A 475 6.27 3.43 17.54
N ALA A 476 5.51 2.60 16.82
CA ALA A 476 4.34 3.07 16.08
C ALA A 476 3.29 3.72 17.03
N GLY A 477 3.04 3.12 18.18
CA GLY A 477 2.16 3.69 19.21
C GLY A 477 2.65 5.04 19.75
N ALA A 478 3.96 5.19 19.97
CA ALA A 478 4.55 6.47 20.37
C ALA A 478 4.43 7.54 19.26
N LEU A 479 4.30 7.11 17.99
CA LEU A 479 4.10 7.97 16.82
C LEU A 479 2.61 8.17 16.45
N GLY A 480 1.67 7.68 17.26
CA GLY A 480 0.24 7.94 17.12
C GLY A 480 -0.60 6.79 16.58
N ALA A 481 -0.03 5.62 16.28
CA ALA A 481 -0.82 4.45 15.88
C ALA A 481 -1.77 3.99 16.98
N ARG A 482 -3.03 3.75 16.62
CA ARG A 482 -4.08 3.26 17.53
C ARG A 482 -4.28 1.74 17.44
N ALA A 483 -3.36 1.01 16.81
CA ALA A 483 -3.36 -0.45 16.69
C ALA A 483 -1.93 -1.00 16.82
N GLY A 484 -1.82 -2.27 17.26
CA GLY A 484 -0.54 -3.00 17.22
C GLY A 484 -0.20 -3.42 15.79
N LEU A 485 1.08 -3.61 15.50
CA LEU A 485 1.58 -3.91 14.15
C LEU A 485 2.20 -5.31 14.04
N PHE A 486 1.91 -6.20 14.96
CA PHE A 486 2.37 -7.60 14.96
C PHE A 486 1.58 -8.47 13.95
N GLU A 487 2.07 -9.68 13.71
CA GLU A 487 1.39 -10.67 12.88
C GLU A 487 1.38 -12.04 13.55
N VAL A 488 0.46 -12.92 13.15
CA VAL A 488 0.35 -14.29 13.63
C VAL A 488 0.70 -15.29 12.54
N GLY A 489 1.42 -16.36 12.93
CA GLY A 489 1.55 -17.58 12.19
C GLY A 489 1.14 -18.75 13.09
N GLN A 490 0.17 -19.55 12.67
CA GLN A 490 -0.22 -20.80 13.32
C GLN A 490 -0.01 -21.94 12.34
N VAL A 491 0.68 -22.99 12.76
CA VAL A 491 1.00 -24.15 11.95
C VAL A 491 0.37 -25.38 12.59
N ARG A 492 -0.52 -26.03 11.86
CA ARG A 492 -1.15 -27.29 12.24
C ARG A 492 -0.65 -28.40 11.33
N VAL A 493 0.04 -29.37 11.91
CA VAL A 493 0.44 -30.59 11.23
C VAL A 493 -0.65 -31.64 11.44
N HIS A 494 -1.14 -32.27 10.38
CA HIS A 494 -2.16 -33.31 10.45
C HIS A 494 -1.53 -34.69 10.65
N PRO A 495 -2.31 -35.69 11.11
CA PRO A 495 -1.80 -37.06 11.30
C PRO A 495 -1.15 -37.69 10.07
N THR A 496 -1.55 -37.26 8.88
CA THR A 496 -1.02 -37.73 7.58
C THR A 496 0.31 -37.06 7.18
N GLY A 497 0.78 -36.05 7.94
CA GLY A 497 1.97 -35.26 7.62
C GLY A 497 1.68 -34.04 6.72
N SER A 498 0.43 -33.82 6.29
CA SER A 498 0.04 -32.57 5.63
C SER A 498 -0.04 -31.42 6.65
N VAL A 499 0.04 -30.18 6.16
CA VAL A 499 0.13 -29.00 7.02
C VAL A 499 -0.86 -27.93 6.59
N THR A 500 -1.61 -27.38 7.54
CA THR A 500 -2.40 -26.17 7.34
C THR A 500 -1.76 -25.01 8.11
N VAL A 501 -1.52 -23.90 7.44
CA VAL A 501 -1.00 -22.65 8.02
C VAL A 501 -2.11 -21.61 8.07
N PHE A 502 -2.31 -21.00 9.22
CA PHE A 502 -3.22 -19.87 9.40
C PHE A 502 -2.39 -18.60 9.61
N THR A 503 -2.67 -17.57 8.81
CA THR A 503 -1.95 -16.30 8.88
C THR A 503 -2.89 -15.12 8.71
N GLY A 504 -2.59 -14.02 9.40
CA GLY A 504 -3.31 -12.76 9.23
C GLY A 504 -2.91 -12.00 7.97
N SER A 505 -1.79 -12.37 7.32
CA SER A 505 -1.37 -11.78 6.05
C SER A 505 -2.25 -12.29 4.92
N HIS A 506 -3.16 -11.44 4.43
CA HIS A 506 -4.14 -11.79 3.41
C HIS A 506 -3.60 -11.54 1.98
N SER A 507 -3.92 -12.45 1.05
CA SER A 507 -3.55 -12.31 -0.36
C SER A 507 -4.62 -11.54 -1.14
N HIS A 508 -4.16 -10.68 -2.05
CA HIS A 508 -5.00 -10.01 -3.06
C HIS A 508 -4.27 -9.99 -4.41
N GLY A 509 -3.61 -11.12 -4.73
CA GLY A 509 -2.94 -11.40 -5.99
C GLY A 509 -1.42 -11.55 -5.91
N GLN A 510 -0.80 -11.36 -4.73
CA GLN A 510 0.68 -11.35 -4.58
C GLN A 510 1.31 -12.76 -4.46
N GLY A 511 0.52 -13.84 -4.53
CA GLY A 511 1.08 -15.19 -4.48
C GLY A 511 1.43 -15.69 -3.07
N HIS A 512 0.74 -15.24 -2.03
CA HIS A 512 1.04 -15.63 -0.65
C HIS A 512 0.81 -17.12 -0.39
N GLU A 513 -0.20 -17.74 -1.00
CA GLU A 513 -0.44 -19.18 -0.84
C GLU A 513 0.74 -20.01 -1.32
N THR A 514 1.39 -19.56 -2.40
CA THR A 514 2.60 -20.22 -2.94
C THR A 514 3.82 -19.93 -2.08
N THR A 515 4.11 -18.63 -1.81
CA THR A 515 5.37 -18.26 -1.12
C THR A 515 5.40 -18.74 0.33
N PHE A 516 4.29 -18.68 1.07
CA PHE A 516 4.24 -19.23 2.42
C PHE A 516 4.33 -20.77 2.40
N ALA A 517 3.70 -21.42 1.42
CA ALA A 517 3.83 -22.87 1.27
C ALA A 517 5.28 -23.29 0.93
N GLN A 518 6.00 -22.50 0.09
CA GLN A 518 7.43 -22.75 -0.17
C GLN A 518 8.26 -22.71 1.12
N VAL A 519 8.05 -21.68 1.95
CA VAL A 519 8.76 -21.54 3.25
C VAL A 519 8.51 -22.73 4.16
N VAL A 520 7.25 -23.17 4.27
CA VAL A 520 6.86 -24.28 5.14
C VAL A 520 7.35 -25.63 4.61
N ALA A 521 7.16 -25.87 3.31
CA ALA A 521 7.58 -27.11 2.66
C ALA A 521 9.10 -27.30 2.68
N ASP A 522 9.86 -26.23 2.40
CA ASP A 522 11.33 -26.24 2.49
C ASP A 522 11.82 -26.52 3.91
N ARG A 523 11.21 -25.86 4.91
CA ARG A 523 11.57 -26.02 6.32
C ARG A 523 11.27 -27.42 6.87
N LEU A 524 10.16 -28.00 6.47
CA LEU A 524 9.70 -29.31 6.97
C LEU A 524 10.14 -30.49 6.08
N GLY A 525 10.73 -30.25 4.90
CA GLY A 525 11.12 -31.29 3.96
C GLY A 525 9.94 -32.10 3.42
N ILE A 526 8.81 -31.42 3.13
CA ILE A 526 7.57 -32.02 2.61
C ILE A 526 7.21 -31.47 1.24
N ALA A 527 6.31 -32.15 0.52
CA ALA A 527 5.84 -31.67 -0.78
C ALA A 527 5.06 -30.35 -0.64
N LEU A 528 5.22 -29.45 -1.61
CA LEU A 528 4.54 -28.15 -1.65
C LEU A 528 3.02 -28.30 -1.61
N GLU A 529 2.49 -29.29 -2.29
CA GLU A 529 1.07 -29.61 -2.38
C GLU A 529 0.47 -30.08 -1.04
N SER A 530 1.32 -30.53 -0.12
CA SER A 530 0.93 -30.94 1.23
C SER A 530 0.69 -29.77 2.17
N VAL A 531 0.93 -28.53 1.73
CA VAL A 531 0.76 -27.32 2.53
C VAL A 531 -0.46 -26.53 2.05
N GLU A 532 -1.40 -26.29 2.95
CA GLU A 532 -2.56 -25.40 2.75
C GLU A 532 -2.33 -24.08 3.51
N ILE A 533 -2.63 -22.95 2.88
CA ILE A 533 -2.57 -21.63 3.52
C ILE A 533 -3.99 -21.10 3.71
N VAL A 534 -4.32 -20.70 4.92
CA VAL A 534 -5.60 -20.12 5.31
C VAL A 534 -5.39 -18.70 5.76
N HIS A 535 -6.08 -17.76 5.12
CA HIS A 535 -6.06 -16.34 5.43
C HIS A 535 -7.43 -15.69 5.24
N GLY A 536 -7.59 -14.41 5.58
CA GLY A 536 -8.78 -13.61 5.25
C GLY A 536 -10.03 -13.86 6.11
N ASP A 537 -9.99 -14.68 7.14
CA ASP A 537 -11.17 -15.03 7.94
C ASP A 537 -10.92 -14.84 9.45
N THR A 538 -11.55 -13.83 10.02
CA THR A 538 -11.40 -13.50 11.45
C THR A 538 -12.04 -14.52 12.41
N GLY A 539 -12.83 -15.46 11.90
CA GLY A 539 -13.35 -16.58 12.68
C GLY A 539 -12.41 -17.80 12.75
N ARG A 540 -11.39 -17.86 11.88
CA ARG A 540 -10.40 -18.94 11.81
C ARG A 540 -9.02 -18.54 12.29
N ILE A 541 -8.68 -17.28 12.17
CA ILE A 541 -7.35 -16.71 12.46
C ILE A 541 -7.46 -15.87 13.72
N ALA A 542 -6.50 -16.02 14.63
CA ALA A 542 -6.55 -15.37 15.95
C ALA A 542 -6.51 -13.83 15.83
N PHE A 543 -5.59 -13.31 15.02
CA PHE A 543 -5.41 -11.89 14.74
C PHE A 543 -4.50 -11.70 13.51
N GLY A 544 -4.48 -10.49 12.94
CA GLY A 544 -3.53 -10.09 11.91
C GLY A 544 -3.77 -8.67 11.45
N MET A 545 -2.69 -8.01 10.99
CA MET A 545 -2.78 -6.66 10.44
C MET A 545 -3.02 -6.67 8.92
N GLY A 546 -3.06 -7.84 8.30
CA GLY A 546 -3.29 -7.96 6.86
C GLY A 546 -2.05 -7.63 6.02
N THR A 547 -2.29 -7.26 4.75
CA THR A 547 -1.23 -7.02 3.77
C THR A 547 -1.25 -5.60 3.23
N TYR A 548 -0.21 -4.85 3.56
CA TYR A 548 0.12 -3.50 3.09
C TYR A 548 1.56 -3.15 3.50
N GLY A 549 2.14 -2.08 2.99
CA GLY A 549 3.49 -1.64 3.38
C GLY A 549 4.56 -2.71 3.20
N SER A 550 4.41 -3.58 2.20
CA SER A 550 5.35 -4.65 1.85
C SER A 550 5.73 -5.57 3.02
N ARG A 551 4.78 -5.82 3.98
CA ARG A 551 5.05 -6.47 5.26
C ARG A 551 4.89 -8.00 5.28
N SER A 552 4.17 -8.60 4.31
CA SER A 552 3.68 -9.99 4.43
C SER A 552 4.78 -11.02 4.61
N ILE A 553 5.84 -10.99 3.81
CA ILE A 553 6.93 -11.98 3.95
C ILE A 553 7.84 -11.65 5.15
N ALA A 554 8.12 -10.36 5.39
CA ALA A 554 9.03 -9.96 6.46
C ALA A 554 8.43 -10.18 7.86
N VAL A 555 7.14 -9.88 8.05
CA VAL A 555 6.45 -10.02 9.35
C VAL A 555 5.66 -11.33 9.41
N GLY A 556 4.75 -11.56 8.45
CA GLY A 556 3.95 -12.79 8.40
C GLY A 556 4.78 -14.05 8.20
N GLY A 557 5.73 -14.03 7.23
CA GLY A 557 6.66 -15.13 7.01
C GLY A 557 7.51 -15.45 8.25
N THR A 558 7.96 -14.40 8.98
CA THR A 558 8.71 -14.58 10.24
C THR A 558 7.83 -15.18 11.34
N ALA A 559 6.56 -14.77 11.46
CA ALA A 559 5.63 -15.38 12.41
C ALA A 559 5.42 -16.88 12.12
N ILE A 560 5.29 -17.25 10.83
CA ILE A 560 5.22 -18.65 10.39
C ILE A 560 6.51 -19.40 10.76
N MET A 561 7.69 -18.84 10.49
CA MET A 561 8.98 -19.46 10.85
C MET A 561 9.08 -19.71 12.35
N LYS A 562 8.66 -18.76 13.19
CA LYS A 562 8.67 -18.94 14.65
C LYS A 562 7.69 -20.03 15.12
N ALA A 563 6.56 -20.22 14.43
CA ALA A 563 5.66 -21.33 14.70
C ALA A 563 6.28 -22.66 14.26
N LEU A 564 6.96 -22.71 13.11
CA LEU A 564 7.71 -23.87 12.63
C LEU A 564 8.83 -24.29 13.58
N ASP A 565 9.56 -23.32 14.19
CA ASP A 565 10.58 -23.61 15.19
C ASP A 565 9.99 -24.36 16.41
N LYS A 566 8.78 -23.97 16.84
CA LYS A 566 8.06 -24.67 17.94
C LYS A 566 7.60 -26.07 17.50
N ILE A 567 7.08 -26.20 16.29
CA ILE A 567 6.71 -27.50 15.68
C ILE A 567 7.92 -28.42 15.64
N GLU A 568 9.06 -27.97 15.12
CA GLU A 568 10.29 -28.76 15.05
C GLU A 568 10.78 -29.17 16.45
N ALA A 569 10.79 -28.24 17.40
CA ALA A 569 11.21 -28.51 18.76
C ALA A 569 10.33 -29.58 19.44
N LYS A 570 9.01 -29.53 19.24
CA LYS A 570 8.08 -30.53 19.73
C LYS A 570 8.25 -31.88 19.01
N ALA A 571 8.39 -31.85 17.70
CA ALA A 571 8.60 -33.04 16.86
C ALA A 571 9.91 -33.76 17.21
N LYS A 572 10.99 -33.02 17.50
CA LYS A 572 12.27 -33.62 17.99
C LYS A 572 12.11 -34.37 19.30
N LYS A 573 11.31 -33.85 20.25
CA LYS A 573 11.03 -34.57 21.52
C LYS A 573 10.24 -35.84 21.29
N ILE A 574 9.29 -35.85 20.35
CA ILE A 574 8.55 -37.04 19.97
C ILE A 574 9.50 -38.05 19.30
N ALA A 575 10.35 -37.59 18.37
CA ALA A 575 11.34 -38.43 17.69
C ALA A 575 12.34 -39.03 18.67
N ALA A 576 12.84 -38.25 19.64
CA ALA A 576 13.73 -38.70 20.69
C ALA A 576 13.13 -39.86 21.50
N HIS A 577 11.86 -39.73 21.90
CA HIS A 577 11.15 -40.82 22.60
C HIS A 577 11.05 -42.07 21.74
N LEU A 578 10.61 -41.93 20.48
CA LEU A 578 10.43 -43.06 19.55
C LEU A 578 11.76 -43.73 19.13
N LEU A 579 12.83 -42.96 19.13
CA LEU A 579 14.18 -43.41 18.80
C LEU A 579 15.04 -43.75 20.05
N GLU A 580 14.46 -43.68 21.26
CA GLU A 580 15.16 -43.91 22.52
C GLU A 580 16.50 -43.19 22.60
N ALA A 581 16.47 -41.85 22.36
CA ALA A 581 17.63 -40.98 22.34
C ALA A 581 17.34 -39.67 23.10
N ALA A 582 18.37 -38.89 23.43
CA ALA A 582 18.15 -37.55 23.96
C ALA A 582 17.66 -36.59 22.86
N ALA A 583 16.85 -35.60 23.21
CA ALA A 583 16.29 -34.65 22.23
C ALA A 583 17.38 -33.80 21.54
N GLU A 584 18.46 -33.54 22.26
CA GLU A 584 19.65 -32.82 21.79
C GLU A 584 20.44 -33.58 20.71
N ASP A 585 20.32 -34.92 20.70
CA ASP A 585 20.96 -35.79 19.70
C ASP A 585 20.11 -35.97 18.45
N ILE A 586 18.89 -35.39 18.39
CA ILE A 586 18.01 -35.49 17.22
C ILE A 586 18.32 -34.36 16.24
N GLU A 587 18.87 -34.73 15.09
CA GLU A 587 18.97 -33.87 13.93
C GLU A 587 17.70 -33.98 13.10
N PHE A 588 17.21 -32.83 12.57
CA PHE A 588 16.10 -32.78 11.62
C PHE A 588 16.55 -32.15 10.31
N LYS A 589 16.40 -32.86 9.22
CA LYS A 589 16.77 -32.38 7.90
C LYS A 589 15.96 -33.12 6.83
N ASP A 590 15.50 -32.36 5.81
CA ASP A 590 14.81 -32.88 4.62
C ASP A 590 13.67 -33.86 4.97
N GLY A 591 12.85 -33.53 5.98
CA GLY A 591 11.70 -34.35 6.42
C GLY A 591 12.07 -35.58 7.25
N VAL A 592 13.32 -35.73 7.69
CA VAL A 592 13.82 -36.89 8.42
C VAL A 592 14.45 -36.48 9.75
N PHE A 593 13.97 -37.09 10.82
CA PHE A 593 14.61 -37.04 12.14
C PHE A 593 15.61 -38.19 12.27
N ARG A 594 16.83 -37.89 12.71
CA ARG A 594 17.93 -38.83 12.84
C ARG A 594 18.64 -38.69 14.18
N VAL A 595 19.03 -39.77 14.79
CA VAL A 595 19.96 -39.74 15.93
C VAL A 595 21.38 -39.48 15.39
N ALA A 596 22.00 -38.39 15.82
CA ALA A 596 23.33 -37.94 15.38
C ALA A 596 24.35 -39.08 15.40
N GLY A 597 25.11 -39.23 14.31
CA GLY A 597 26.15 -40.26 14.19
C GLY A 597 25.62 -41.71 14.01
N THR A 598 24.31 -41.93 13.82
CA THR A 598 23.71 -43.27 13.60
C THR A 598 22.84 -43.31 12.33
N ASP A 599 22.36 -44.51 11.97
CA ASP A 599 21.41 -44.76 10.91
C ASP A 599 19.93 -44.78 11.40
N ARG A 600 19.70 -44.56 12.69
CA ARG A 600 18.37 -44.54 13.32
C ARG A 600 17.60 -43.30 12.90
N THR A 601 16.50 -43.51 12.20
CA THR A 601 15.69 -42.40 11.61
C THR A 601 14.20 -42.60 11.81
N LYS A 602 13.45 -41.50 11.75
CA LYS A 602 12.02 -41.44 11.63
C LYS A 602 11.64 -40.35 10.61
N ALA A 603 10.70 -40.66 9.74
CA ALA A 603 10.18 -39.68 8.80
C ALA A 603 9.22 -38.69 9.50
N PHE A 604 9.08 -37.50 8.95
CA PHE A 604 8.15 -36.46 9.46
C PHE A 604 6.72 -36.99 9.58
N ALA A 605 6.23 -37.76 8.59
CA ALA A 605 4.89 -38.37 8.63
C ALA A 605 4.71 -39.37 9.79
N GLU A 606 5.76 -40.12 10.17
CA GLU A 606 5.70 -41.05 11.31
C GLU A 606 5.57 -40.30 12.64
N ILE A 607 6.31 -39.20 12.78
CA ILE A 607 6.25 -38.31 13.95
C ILE A 607 4.87 -37.62 14.02
N SER A 608 4.36 -37.15 12.87
CA SER A 608 3.04 -36.54 12.76
C SER A 608 1.94 -37.53 13.20
N LEU A 609 1.98 -38.78 12.75
CA LEU A 609 1.01 -39.80 13.16
C LEU A 609 1.11 -40.08 14.67
N ALA A 610 2.33 -40.24 15.20
CA ALA A 610 2.57 -40.51 16.63
C ALA A 610 2.03 -39.40 17.53
N ALA A 611 2.06 -38.16 17.10
CA ALA A 611 1.51 -37.02 17.83
C ALA A 611 -0.01 -37.09 18.08
N TYR A 612 -0.76 -37.78 17.18
CA TYR A 612 -2.22 -37.91 17.27
C TYR A 612 -2.68 -39.35 17.64
N VAL A 613 -1.77 -40.32 17.58
CA VAL A 613 -2.00 -41.69 18.03
C VAL A 613 -0.98 -42.02 19.13
N PRO A 614 -1.16 -41.43 20.33
CA PRO A 614 -0.12 -41.38 21.37
C PRO A 614 -0.02 -42.70 22.18
N HIS A 615 0.03 -43.89 21.50
CA HIS A 615 0.17 -45.19 22.14
C HIS A 615 1.59 -45.40 22.67
N ASN A 616 2.61 -44.90 21.94
CA ASN A 616 3.99 -44.83 22.38
C ASN A 616 4.41 -43.36 22.27
N TYR A 617 4.18 -42.57 23.34
CA TYR A 617 4.30 -41.14 23.34
C TYR A 617 4.64 -40.65 24.76
N PRO A 618 5.48 -39.62 24.94
CA PRO A 618 5.89 -39.13 26.25
C PRO A 618 4.80 -38.25 26.89
N LEU A 619 3.67 -38.81 27.29
CA LEU A 619 2.51 -38.11 27.85
C LEU A 619 2.77 -37.41 29.17
N ASP A 620 3.87 -37.75 29.86
CA ASP A 620 4.33 -37.12 31.10
C ASP A 620 4.98 -35.75 30.88
N VAL A 621 5.44 -35.46 29.62
CA VAL A 621 6.16 -34.23 29.29
C VAL A 621 5.59 -33.50 28.10
N LEU A 622 4.73 -34.12 27.27
CA LEU A 622 4.16 -33.51 26.06
C LEU A 622 2.66 -33.80 25.93
N GLU A 623 1.89 -32.78 25.60
CA GLU A 623 0.51 -32.94 25.17
C GLU A 623 0.42 -33.57 23.78
N PRO A 624 -0.59 -34.42 23.49
CA PRO A 624 -0.88 -34.89 22.12
C PRO A 624 -1.13 -33.76 21.13
N GLY A 625 -0.98 -34.05 19.83
CA GLY A 625 -1.17 -33.10 18.74
C GLY A 625 0.14 -32.41 18.37
N LEU A 626 0.16 -31.83 17.18
CA LEU A 626 1.29 -31.09 16.61
C LEU A 626 0.77 -29.82 15.95
N GLU A 627 0.45 -28.85 16.79
CA GLU A 627 -0.06 -27.54 16.39
C GLU A 627 0.56 -26.46 17.28
N GLU A 628 1.10 -25.41 16.66
CA GLU A 628 1.78 -24.32 17.36
C GLU A 628 1.46 -22.96 16.74
N SER A 629 1.42 -21.94 17.59
CA SER A 629 1.20 -20.55 17.19
C SER A 629 2.35 -19.66 17.65
N ALA A 630 2.66 -18.65 16.83
CA ALA A 630 3.59 -17.60 17.18
C ALA A 630 3.05 -16.24 16.74
N PHE A 631 3.30 -15.24 17.58
CA PHE A 631 3.05 -13.83 17.31
C PHE A 631 4.39 -13.14 17.15
N TYR A 632 4.51 -12.32 16.12
CA TYR A 632 5.75 -11.61 15.83
C TYR A 632 5.50 -10.12 15.64
N ASP A 633 6.12 -9.33 16.52
CA ASP A 633 6.24 -7.88 16.39
C ASP A 633 7.67 -7.60 15.89
N PRO A 634 7.87 -6.92 14.74
CA PRO A 634 9.20 -6.69 14.21
C PRO A 634 10.02 -5.78 15.11
N THR A 635 11.33 -5.97 15.13
CA THR A 635 12.25 -5.13 15.91
C THR A 635 12.71 -3.88 15.17
N ASN A 636 12.57 -3.87 13.84
CA ASN A 636 12.87 -2.76 12.95
C ASN A 636 12.12 -2.96 11.62
N PHE A 637 12.12 -1.92 10.75
CA PHE A 637 11.76 -2.06 9.35
C PHE A 637 12.77 -2.93 8.61
N THR A 638 12.37 -3.50 7.47
CA THR A 638 13.31 -4.00 6.47
C THR A 638 13.46 -2.96 5.37
N TYR A 639 14.66 -2.82 4.82
CA TYR A 639 15.01 -1.74 3.90
C TYR A 639 15.42 -2.29 2.52
N PRO A 640 14.43 -2.65 1.66
CA PRO A 640 14.75 -2.89 0.26
C PRO A 640 15.16 -1.58 -0.40
N SER A 641 16.02 -1.70 -1.41
CA SER A 641 16.57 -0.55 -2.13
C SER A 641 16.79 -0.92 -3.59
N GLY A 642 16.85 0.07 -4.46
CA GLY A 642 17.09 -0.16 -5.87
C GLY A 642 17.64 1.07 -6.56
N ALA A 643 18.09 0.84 -7.79
CA ALA A 643 18.49 1.88 -8.72
C ALA A 643 17.81 1.64 -10.07
N TYR A 644 17.04 2.63 -10.51
CA TYR A 644 16.26 2.60 -11.74
C TYR A 644 16.81 3.59 -12.75
N ILE A 645 16.89 3.16 -13.99
CA ILE A 645 17.31 3.99 -15.10
C ILE A 645 16.25 3.93 -16.19
N CYS A 646 15.77 5.10 -16.58
CA CYS A 646 14.78 5.28 -17.63
C CYS A 646 15.42 6.01 -18.81
N GLU A 647 15.25 5.48 -20.03
CA GLU A 647 15.60 6.14 -21.28
C GLU A 647 14.33 6.45 -22.04
N VAL A 648 14.10 7.73 -22.37
CA VAL A 648 12.93 8.21 -23.10
C VAL A 648 13.31 8.84 -24.42
N GLU A 649 12.34 8.84 -25.36
CA GLU A 649 12.41 9.64 -26.58
C GLU A 649 11.16 10.51 -26.66
N VAL A 650 11.37 11.82 -26.86
CA VAL A 650 10.33 12.84 -26.93
C VAL A 650 10.24 13.38 -28.35
N ASP A 651 9.04 13.45 -28.85
CA ASP A 651 8.72 14.20 -30.07
C ASP A 651 8.42 15.66 -29.70
N PRO A 652 9.28 16.63 -30.03
CA PRO A 652 9.10 18.01 -29.62
C PRO A 652 7.95 18.72 -30.34
N GLU A 653 7.48 18.21 -31.49
CA GLU A 653 6.36 18.80 -32.24
C GLU A 653 5.02 18.46 -31.60
N THR A 654 4.91 17.28 -31.00
CA THR A 654 3.64 16.76 -30.43
C THR A 654 3.65 16.66 -28.91
N GLY A 655 4.83 16.70 -28.27
CA GLY A 655 5.01 16.44 -26.85
C GLY A 655 4.88 14.95 -26.48
N VAL A 656 4.69 14.06 -27.45
CA VAL A 656 4.60 12.61 -27.18
C VAL A 656 5.93 12.09 -26.68
N CYS A 657 5.92 11.49 -25.51
CA CYS A 657 7.06 10.84 -24.89
C CYS A 657 6.86 9.32 -24.89
N ARG A 658 7.91 8.58 -25.30
CA ARG A 658 7.94 7.12 -25.27
C ARG A 658 9.12 6.63 -24.44
N ILE A 659 8.88 5.70 -23.55
CA ILE A 659 9.96 5.01 -22.83
C ILE A 659 10.58 4.00 -23.79
N GLN A 660 11.86 4.17 -24.08
CA GLN A 660 12.62 3.30 -24.97
C GLN A 660 13.20 2.10 -24.23
N GLN A 661 13.63 2.34 -23.00
CA GLN A 661 14.19 1.33 -22.11
C GLN A 661 13.90 1.71 -20.67
N PHE A 662 13.59 0.72 -19.85
CA PHE A 662 13.49 0.88 -18.39
C PHE A 662 14.23 -0.27 -17.72
N THR A 663 15.23 0.08 -16.93
CA THR A 663 16.08 -0.87 -16.20
C THR A 663 15.86 -0.69 -14.70
N ALA A 664 15.55 -1.77 -14.00
CA ALA A 664 15.36 -1.82 -12.56
C ALA A 664 16.26 -2.88 -11.93
N VAL A 665 17.10 -2.46 -11.00
CA VAL A 665 17.93 -3.38 -10.21
C VAL A 665 17.60 -3.17 -8.74
N ASP A 666 17.17 -4.24 -8.09
CA ASP A 666 16.63 -4.21 -6.72
C ASP A 666 17.39 -5.14 -5.78
N ASP A 667 17.53 -4.72 -4.52
CA ASP A 667 17.95 -5.56 -3.39
C ASP A 667 16.76 -5.85 -2.48
N PHE A 668 16.28 -7.09 -2.54
CA PHE A 668 15.20 -7.60 -1.68
C PHE A 668 15.73 -8.56 -0.59
N GLY A 669 17.03 -8.56 -0.33
CA GLY A 669 17.66 -9.54 0.54
C GLY A 669 17.56 -10.95 -0.06
N ASN A 670 17.16 -11.93 0.75
CA ASN A 670 16.86 -13.27 0.24
C ASN A 670 15.50 -13.27 -0.49
N VAL A 671 15.48 -13.86 -1.67
CA VAL A 671 14.27 -13.98 -2.49
C VAL A 671 13.66 -15.37 -2.30
N ILE A 672 12.36 -15.43 -1.97
CA ILE A 672 11.65 -16.71 -1.80
C ILE A 672 11.24 -17.28 -3.15
N ASN A 673 10.60 -16.46 -4.01
CA ASN A 673 10.16 -16.87 -5.35
C ASN A 673 10.50 -15.76 -6.35
N PRO A 674 11.53 -15.94 -7.19
CA PRO A 674 11.98 -14.91 -8.14
C PRO A 674 10.90 -14.48 -9.13
N MET A 675 10.09 -15.42 -9.66
CA MET A 675 9.02 -15.12 -10.61
C MET A 675 7.95 -14.20 -10.01
N ILE A 676 7.56 -14.45 -8.75
CA ILE A 676 6.57 -13.61 -8.06
C ILE A 676 7.16 -12.23 -7.76
N VAL A 677 8.41 -12.15 -7.34
CA VAL A 677 9.10 -10.86 -7.10
C VAL A 677 9.17 -10.04 -8.38
N GLU A 678 9.59 -10.63 -9.49
CA GLU A 678 9.63 -9.97 -10.80
C GLU A 678 8.25 -9.43 -11.20
N GLY A 679 7.19 -10.24 -11.03
CA GLY A 679 5.80 -9.82 -11.27
C GLY A 679 5.36 -8.65 -10.40
N GLN A 680 5.79 -8.58 -9.14
CA GLN A 680 5.52 -7.44 -8.25
C GLN A 680 6.25 -6.17 -8.73
N VAL A 681 7.49 -6.28 -9.17
CA VAL A 681 8.26 -5.13 -9.70
C VAL A 681 7.59 -4.62 -10.97
N HIS A 682 7.29 -5.49 -11.95
CA HIS A 682 6.59 -5.11 -13.19
C HIS A 682 5.28 -4.38 -12.91
N GLY A 683 4.44 -4.93 -12.03
CA GLY A 683 3.18 -4.28 -11.66
C GLY A 683 3.37 -2.94 -10.95
N GLY A 684 4.43 -2.79 -10.14
CA GLY A 684 4.80 -1.53 -9.51
C GLY A 684 5.28 -0.49 -10.51
N LEU A 685 6.13 -0.90 -11.47
CA LEU A 685 6.62 -0.04 -12.55
C LEU A 685 5.47 0.49 -13.40
N ALA A 686 4.51 -0.37 -13.77
CA ALA A 686 3.36 0.04 -14.56
C ALA A 686 2.54 1.15 -13.86
N GLN A 687 2.30 1.01 -12.55
CA GLN A 687 1.57 2.02 -11.77
C GLN A 687 2.38 3.32 -11.60
N GLY A 688 3.67 3.24 -11.32
CA GLY A 688 4.50 4.45 -11.18
C GLY A 688 4.70 5.19 -12.51
N ILE A 689 4.83 4.48 -13.62
CA ILE A 689 4.88 5.07 -14.97
C ILE A 689 3.52 5.70 -15.32
N GLY A 690 2.41 5.03 -14.98
CA GLY A 690 1.06 5.59 -15.11
C GLY A 690 0.93 6.93 -14.38
N GLN A 691 1.35 7.00 -13.13
CA GLN A 691 1.40 8.23 -12.34
C GLN A 691 2.28 9.31 -13.00
N ALA A 692 3.45 8.94 -13.50
CA ALA A 692 4.41 9.89 -14.08
C ALA A 692 3.93 10.50 -15.39
N MET A 693 3.19 9.77 -16.21
CA MET A 693 2.92 10.15 -17.60
C MET A 693 1.44 10.34 -17.96
N LEU A 694 0.52 9.67 -17.26
CA LEU A 694 -0.87 9.51 -17.74
C LEU A 694 -1.92 9.89 -16.69
N GLU A 695 -1.87 9.28 -15.51
CA GLU A 695 -2.95 9.30 -14.52
C GLU A 695 -3.08 10.65 -13.80
N ARG A 696 -4.29 11.19 -13.75
CA ARG A 696 -4.56 12.47 -13.08
C ARG A 696 -6.01 12.58 -12.63
N CYS A 697 -6.24 12.90 -11.38
CA CYS A 697 -7.53 13.42 -10.89
C CYS A 697 -7.62 14.91 -11.18
N VAL A 698 -8.66 15.32 -11.90
CA VAL A 698 -8.94 16.72 -12.20
C VAL A 698 -10.26 17.12 -11.57
N TYR A 699 -10.22 18.07 -10.67
CA TYR A 699 -11.41 18.67 -10.06
C TYR A 699 -11.67 20.04 -10.68
N ASP A 700 -12.94 20.35 -10.89
CA ASP A 700 -13.38 21.69 -11.25
C ASP A 700 -13.35 22.61 -10.03
N ASN A 701 -12.68 23.74 -10.13
CA ASN A 701 -12.47 24.65 -8.98
C ASN A 701 -13.76 25.34 -8.51
N ASP A 702 -14.74 25.53 -9.38
CA ASP A 702 -15.98 26.25 -9.06
C ASP A 702 -17.03 25.31 -8.46
N SER A 703 -17.22 24.15 -9.08
CA SER A 703 -18.27 23.18 -8.68
C SER A 703 -17.77 22.07 -7.75
N GLY A 704 -16.46 21.83 -7.70
CA GLY A 704 -15.88 20.70 -6.98
C GLY A 704 -16.14 19.34 -7.64
N GLN A 705 -16.59 19.29 -8.90
CA GLN A 705 -16.82 18.06 -9.64
C GLN A 705 -15.51 17.38 -10.03
N LEU A 706 -15.45 16.04 -9.90
CA LEU A 706 -14.37 15.24 -10.45
C LEU A 706 -14.57 15.08 -11.97
N LEU A 707 -13.83 15.84 -12.77
CA LEU A 707 -13.94 15.83 -14.23
C LEU A 707 -13.35 14.55 -14.86
N SER A 708 -12.38 13.92 -14.20
CA SER A 708 -11.77 12.65 -14.63
C SER A 708 -12.40 11.45 -13.87
N GLY A 709 -13.72 11.38 -13.83
CA GLY A 709 -14.49 10.40 -13.07
C GLY A 709 -14.82 9.11 -13.82
N SER A 710 -14.15 8.80 -14.92
CA SER A 710 -14.31 7.57 -15.69
C SER A 710 -13.05 7.22 -16.48
N TYR A 711 -12.96 5.98 -16.99
CA TYR A 711 -11.85 5.59 -17.86
C TYR A 711 -11.85 6.29 -19.23
N MET A 712 -12.88 7.07 -19.56
CA MET A 712 -12.86 7.91 -20.76
C MET A 712 -11.99 9.17 -20.53
N ASP A 713 -11.88 9.63 -19.29
CA ASP A 713 -11.22 10.89 -18.93
C ASP A 713 -9.97 10.65 -18.06
N TYR A 714 -9.90 9.53 -17.37
CA TYR A 714 -8.77 9.11 -16.55
C TYR A 714 -7.93 8.09 -17.31
N ALA A 715 -6.76 8.51 -17.80
CA ALA A 715 -5.91 7.69 -18.63
C ALA A 715 -5.13 6.66 -17.82
N MET A 716 -5.51 5.37 -17.95
CA MET A 716 -4.73 4.25 -17.41
C MET A 716 -3.65 3.83 -18.40
N PRO A 717 -2.47 3.36 -17.95
CA PRO A 717 -1.46 2.82 -18.85
C PRO A 717 -1.94 1.51 -19.50
N HIS A 718 -1.75 1.40 -20.81
CA HIS A 718 -1.95 0.17 -21.57
C HIS A 718 -0.62 -0.57 -21.74
N ALA A 719 -0.68 -1.84 -22.10
CA ALA A 719 0.53 -2.62 -22.36
C ALA A 719 1.40 -2.02 -23.49
N SER A 720 0.79 -1.32 -24.45
CA SER A 720 1.49 -0.63 -25.54
C SER A 720 2.22 0.65 -25.12
N ASP A 721 1.94 1.18 -23.94
CA ASP A 721 2.57 2.39 -23.41
C ASP A 721 3.86 2.06 -22.67
N LEU A 722 4.07 0.77 -22.37
CA LEU A 722 5.17 0.28 -21.55
C LEU A 722 6.22 -0.44 -22.42
N PRO A 723 7.52 -0.25 -22.15
CA PRO A 723 8.58 -1.01 -22.81
C PRO A 723 8.65 -2.44 -22.25
N ASN A 724 9.46 -3.28 -22.87
CA ASN A 724 9.97 -4.46 -22.19
C ASN A 724 10.90 -4.02 -21.07
N PHE A 725 10.54 -4.35 -19.83
CA PHE A 725 11.36 -4.02 -18.67
C PHE A 725 12.60 -4.93 -18.57
N THR A 726 13.72 -4.35 -18.21
CA THR A 726 14.91 -5.11 -17.76
C THR A 726 14.92 -5.08 -16.24
N VAL A 727 14.48 -6.15 -15.60
CA VAL A 727 14.43 -6.28 -14.14
C VAL A 727 15.47 -7.29 -13.69
N GLU A 728 16.28 -6.91 -12.73
CA GLU A 728 17.25 -7.81 -12.07
C GLU A 728 17.13 -7.66 -10.56
N THR A 729 17.02 -8.78 -9.86
CA THR A 729 17.24 -8.81 -8.41
C THR A 729 18.72 -9.03 -8.19
N ALA A 730 19.40 -8.03 -7.62
CA ALA A 730 20.82 -8.13 -7.28
C ALA A 730 21.05 -9.27 -6.29
N LYS A 731 22.29 -9.80 -6.23
CA LYS A 731 22.69 -10.65 -5.11
C LYS A 731 22.66 -9.78 -3.85
N GLY A 732 21.52 -9.79 -3.17
CA GLY A 732 21.14 -8.80 -2.18
C GLY A 732 21.93 -8.89 -0.88
N THR A 733 21.72 -7.88 -0.05
CA THR A 733 22.17 -7.84 1.35
C THR A 733 21.03 -8.36 2.24
N PRO A 734 21.11 -9.59 2.79
CA PRO A 734 20.04 -10.13 3.62
C PRO A 734 19.71 -9.24 4.83
N CYS A 735 18.43 -9.07 5.14
CA CYS A 735 18.00 -8.38 6.35
C CYS A 735 18.61 -9.04 7.59
N THR A 736 19.09 -8.22 8.54
CA THR A 736 19.88 -8.70 9.68
C THR A 736 19.04 -9.13 10.89
N HIS A 737 17.73 -8.87 10.88
CA HIS A 737 16.87 -9.06 12.07
C HIS A 737 15.62 -9.91 11.82
N ASN A 738 15.52 -10.59 10.69
CA ASN A 738 14.54 -11.67 10.47
C ASN A 738 15.21 -12.96 9.98
N PRO A 739 14.69 -14.14 10.35
CA PRO A 739 15.35 -15.44 10.08
C PRO A 739 15.40 -15.79 8.60
N LEU A 740 14.51 -15.23 7.77
CA LEU A 740 14.49 -15.46 6.32
C LEU A 740 15.48 -14.58 5.58
N GLY A 741 16.00 -13.51 6.21
CA GLY A 741 16.86 -12.52 5.57
C GLY A 741 16.15 -11.75 4.44
N VAL A 742 14.81 -11.77 4.40
CA VAL A 742 14.00 -11.15 3.34
C VAL A 742 13.77 -9.67 3.59
N LYS A 743 13.50 -8.94 2.51
CA LYS A 743 12.95 -7.58 2.53
C LYS A 743 11.66 -7.56 1.71
N GLY A 744 10.78 -6.59 1.92
CA GLY A 744 9.56 -6.44 1.12
C GLY A 744 9.86 -6.03 -0.32
N CYS A 745 8.98 -6.37 -1.27
CA CYS A 745 9.15 -6.02 -2.70
C CYS A 745 7.88 -5.44 -3.34
N GLY A 746 6.74 -5.49 -2.62
CA GLY A 746 5.43 -5.26 -3.23
C GLY A 746 5.20 -3.84 -3.76
N GLU A 747 5.94 -2.85 -3.28
CA GLU A 747 5.73 -1.42 -3.57
C GLU A 747 6.90 -0.79 -4.35
N ALA A 748 8.03 -1.47 -4.44
CA ALA A 748 9.31 -1.00 -5.00
C ALA A 748 9.18 -0.27 -6.36
N GLY A 749 8.54 -0.90 -7.34
CA GLY A 749 8.37 -0.32 -8.67
C GLY A 749 7.61 1.01 -8.68
N ALA A 750 6.57 1.13 -7.83
CA ALA A 750 5.80 2.36 -7.70
C ALA A 750 6.55 3.48 -6.96
N ILE A 751 7.56 3.12 -6.16
CA ILE A 751 8.40 4.08 -5.43
C ILE A 751 9.48 4.67 -6.34
N GLY A 752 10.21 3.81 -7.06
CA GLY A 752 11.40 4.24 -7.81
C GLY A 752 11.12 4.78 -9.21
N SER A 753 10.01 4.39 -9.86
CA SER A 753 9.80 4.73 -11.27
C SER A 753 9.39 6.18 -11.56
N PRO A 754 8.54 6.86 -10.77
CA PRO A 754 8.11 8.22 -11.12
C PRO A 754 9.27 9.22 -11.29
N PRO A 755 10.24 9.32 -10.36
CA PRO A 755 11.37 10.24 -10.55
C PRO A 755 12.28 9.82 -11.71
N ALA A 756 12.51 8.51 -11.94
CA ALA A 756 13.31 8.06 -13.09
C ALA A 756 12.73 8.54 -14.42
N VAL A 757 11.41 8.43 -14.59
CA VAL A 757 10.71 8.86 -15.81
C VAL A 757 10.77 10.38 -15.98
N ILE A 758 10.41 11.15 -14.95
CA ILE A 758 10.39 12.62 -15.05
C ILE A 758 11.80 13.19 -15.24
N ASN A 759 12.80 12.65 -14.55
CA ASN A 759 14.19 13.05 -14.73
C ASN A 759 14.68 12.78 -16.17
N ALA A 760 14.29 11.66 -16.77
CA ALA A 760 14.59 11.34 -18.16
C ALA A 760 13.94 12.32 -19.16
N ILE A 761 12.68 12.67 -18.93
CA ILE A 761 11.96 13.61 -19.80
C ILE A 761 12.61 15.00 -19.72
N ILE A 762 12.94 15.47 -18.51
CA ILE A 762 13.61 16.76 -18.35
C ILE A 762 14.99 16.76 -18.99
N ASP A 763 15.76 15.67 -18.85
CA ASP A 763 17.08 15.52 -19.52
C ASP A 763 16.95 15.58 -21.07
N ALA A 764 15.90 14.98 -21.63
CA ALA A 764 15.60 15.09 -23.05
C ALA A 764 15.29 16.53 -23.50
N LEU A 765 14.64 17.29 -22.63
CA LEU A 765 14.14 18.64 -22.93
C LEU A 765 15.10 19.76 -22.51
N ALA A 766 16.10 19.49 -21.69
CA ALA A 766 17.09 20.47 -21.20
C ALA A 766 17.76 21.28 -22.33
N PRO A 767 18.13 20.67 -23.49
CA PRO A 767 18.69 21.43 -24.62
C PRO A 767 17.70 22.44 -25.24
N LEU A 768 16.41 22.32 -24.96
CA LEU A 768 15.34 23.25 -25.38
C LEU A 768 15.02 24.30 -24.32
N GLY A 769 15.76 24.32 -23.21
CA GLY A 769 15.57 25.29 -22.12
C GLY A 769 14.54 24.87 -21.06
N VAL A 770 13.96 23.67 -21.14
CA VAL A 770 13.04 23.17 -20.11
C VAL A 770 13.86 22.64 -18.92
N THR A 771 13.69 23.25 -17.76
CA THR A 771 14.43 22.90 -16.54
C THR A 771 13.57 22.16 -15.51
N ASP A 772 12.25 22.24 -15.61
CA ASP A 772 11.29 21.54 -14.73
C ASP A 772 10.05 21.07 -15.49
N LEU A 773 9.42 20.02 -14.99
CA LEU A 773 8.19 19.46 -15.55
C LEU A 773 7.42 18.76 -14.42
N GLN A 774 6.14 19.13 -14.27
CA GLN A 774 5.26 18.52 -13.27
C GLN A 774 4.62 17.21 -13.77
N MET A 775 4.43 16.25 -12.88
CA MET A 775 3.62 15.05 -13.15
C MET A 775 2.12 15.37 -13.28
N PRO A 776 1.38 14.60 -14.09
CA PRO A 776 1.86 13.66 -15.10
C PRO A 776 2.40 14.41 -16.32
N ALA A 777 3.47 13.88 -16.92
CA ALA A 777 4.09 14.43 -18.13
C ALA A 777 3.27 14.05 -19.39
N THR A 778 2.02 14.50 -19.45
CA THR A 778 1.15 14.24 -20.61
C THR A 778 1.70 14.93 -21.85
N PRO A 779 1.39 14.46 -23.08
CA PRO A 779 1.85 15.09 -24.31
C PRO A 779 1.58 16.60 -24.37
N HIS A 780 0.38 17.02 -23.95
CA HIS A 780 0.04 18.44 -23.88
C HIS A 780 0.94 19.23 -22.92
N ARG A 781 1.23 18.69 -21.73
CA ARG A 781 2.09 19.37 -20.74
C ARG A 781 3.53 19.47 -21.23
N VAL A 782 4.05 18.38 -21.83
CA VAL A 782 5.39 18.37 -22.44
C VAL A 782 5.49 19.38 -23.58
N TRP A 783 4.53 19.38 -24.49
CA TRP A 783 4.45 20.34 -25.59
C TRP A 783 4.39 21.79 -25.09
N SER A 784 3.55 22.08 -24.09
CA SER A 784 3.41 23.40 -23.49
C SER A 784 4.72 23.87 -22.83
N ALA A 785 5.43 23.00 -22.14
CA ALA A 785 6.72 23.32 -21.52
C ALA A 785 7.78 23.68 -22.58
N ILE A 786 7.85 22.93 -23.68
CA ILE A 786 8.74 23.22 -24.82
C ILE A 786 8.42 24.60 -25.41
N HIS A 787 7.14 24.86 -25.69
CA HIS A 787 6.73 26.13 -26.29
C HIS A 787 7.00 27.33 -25.37
N ALA A 788 6.74 27.20 -24.08
CA ALA A 788 7.05 28.26 -23.11
C ALA A 788 8.56 28.56 -23.04
N ALA A 789 9.42 27.54 -23.10
CA ALA A 789 10.88 27.71 -23.06
C ALA A 789 11.48 28.24 -24.38
N THR A 790 10.82 28.02 -25.51
CA THR A 790 11.35 28.40 -26.85
C THR A 790 10.77 29.72 -27.39
N GLN A 791 9.75 30.30 -26.78
CA GLN A 791 9.26 31.62 -27.16
C GLN A 791 10.25 32.72 -26.71
N PRO A 792 10.62 33.64 -27.58
CA PRO A 792 11.44 34.77 -27.16
C PRO A 792 10.64 35.64 -26.17
N HIS A 793 11.23 35.92 -25.03
CA HIS A 793 10.70 36.85 -24.03
C HIS A 793 10.71 38.29 -24.52
#